data_c46cea8af945e34587cceab2c9a8db52
#
_entry.id   c46cea8af945e34587cceab2c9a8db52
#
_cell.length_a   1.000
_cell.length_b   1.000
_cell.length_c   1.000
_cell.angle_alpha   90.00
_cell.angle_beta   90.00
_cell.angle_gamma   90.00
#
_symmetry.space_group_name_H-M   'P 1'
#
loop_
_entity.id
_entity.type
_entity.pdbx_description
1 polymer ?
#
loop_
_entity_poly.entity_id
_entity_poly.type
_entity_poly.pdbx_seq_one_letter_code
_entity_poly.pdbx_strand_id
1 'polypeptide(L)'
;MITIADSTIFAANASSATPESGAEPATLGSMDEQYAWVGDLGDRDALPGKALYSQHCAGCHEAQVYKAPHTTWLELMSPQVLYRSITEGIMQSQAAHLSGDEKQHIVEYITQMRLDDPNAVPNVAWCEGAAKDFTALDEDHLTGWGRDTRRYVSSELAGFDRGQITDLELKWSFGFPASTRARSQPTIAMGAVFVGSQDGTVYAFDLETGCVRWQFAARAEVRTGITLGKRGSEGIPTAYFGDIIANLYALDATTGELVWQTSPDEHHSATLTGTPAFANGNLYVPVSSLEVVTAANPEYACCTFRGHVMAVNGEDGAVLWDSYAIPNAPISTEDTKAGTKIFAPSGAPVWTSPTIDAERNLLIFGTGENYSSPADKNSDAVIAVRLDTGERIWSRQTFPDDAWNVACMMVDNPNCPEEDGPDYDQASSPLLVDIGDGETIVVAGQKDGRVFALDWQTGTKKLWEVKLGRGSIQGGVHFGMAADGATVFVPINDMNDTRNGEWLDPKTARPGVSAVNAATGEVLWSHLQKNVCGEGRPFCDPGVSAAITATDGAVIAGHLDGIVRIYDSASGEIIWAYDTTAPVTGTNGVTAKGGGMSGSGPALGAGHMVINSGYGLYNHEAGNALLVFAPKSTNPVSAR
;
A
#
# COMPACT_ATOMS: atom_id res chain seq x y z
N MET A 1 28.17 -10.82 -11.46
CA MET A 1 27.35 -9.63 -11.71
C MET A 1 26.10 -10.11 -12.40
N ILE A 2 25.12 -10.50 -11.64
CA ILE A 2 23.77 -10.65 -12.17
C ILE A 2 23.20 -9.24 -12.01
N THR A 3 23.24 -8.49 -13.09
CA THR A 3 22.45 -7.28 -13.21
C THR A 3 21.04 -7.71 -12.87
N ILE A 4 20.43 -7.11 -11.86
CA ILE A 4 18.99 -6.95 -11.78
C ILE A 4 18.64 -5.98 -12.92
N ALA A 5 19.09 -6.32 -14.09
CA ALA A 5 18.83 -5.69 -15.34
C ALA A 5 17.61 -6.40 -15.86
N ASP A 6 16.56 -6.10 -15.26
CA ASP A 6 15.25 -6.14 -15.85
C ASP A 6 14.28 -5.95 -14.70
N SER A 7 13.53 -4.90 -14.72
CA SER A 7 12.17 -4.89 -14.20
C SER A 7 11.37 -6.14 -14.62
N THR A 8 11.94 -7.01 -15.40
CA THR A 8 11.52 -8.36 -15.78
C THR A 8 11.65 -9.41 -14.66
N ILE A 9 12.14 -9.09 -13.46
CA ILE A 9 12.10 -10.03 -12.34
C ILE A 9 10.66 -10.49 -12.06
N PHE A 10 9.68 -9.68 -12.38
CA PHE A 10 8.27 -10.05 -12.28
C PHE A 10 7.64 -10.52 -13.61
N ALA A 11 8.33 -10.46 -14.74
CA ALA A 11 7.81 -10.83 -16.05
C ALA A 11 8.46 -12.08 -16.66
N ALA A 12 9.56 -12.61 -16.11
CA ALA A 12 10.46 -13.48 -16.86
C ALA A 12 10.14 -14.98 -16.87
N ASN A 13 9.03 -15.48 -16.36
CA ASN A 13 8.72 -16.91 -16.38
C ASN A 13 7.43 -17.33 -17.11
N ALA A 14 7.04 -16.61 -18.17
CA ALA A 14 5.92 -17.02 -19.02
C ALA A 14 6.33 -17.93 -20.21
N SER A 15 7.45 -18.63 -20.16
CA SER A 15 7.90 -19.43 -21.31
C SER A 15 8.32 -20.84 -20.94
N SER A 16 7.42 -21.74 -20.61
CA SER A 16 7.62 -23.18 -20.86
C SER A 16 6.39 -24.07 -20.68
N ALA A 17 5.18 -23.58 -20.76
CA ALA A 17 4.03 -24.46 -20.91
C ALA A 17 3.48 -24.36 -22.33
N THR A 18 3.70 -25.38 -23.14
CA THR A 18 3.01 -25.54 -24.44
C THR A 18 1.54 -25.84 -24.20
N PRO A 19 0.60 -24.97 -24.62
CA PRO A 19 -0.81 -25.32 -24.57
C PRO A 19 -1.16 -26.21 -25.75
N GLU A 20 -1.70 -27.38 -25.50
CA GLU A 20 -2.50 -28.10 -26.51
C GLU A 20 -3.84 -27.38 -26.65
N SER A 21 -3.92 -26.46 -27.56
CA SER A 21 -5.10 -26.04 -28.37
C SER A 21 -4.93 -24.59 -28.82
N GLY A 22 -4.63 -24.37 -30.01
CA GLY A 22 -4.87 -23.36 -31.05
C GLY A 22 -5.26 -21.91 -30.72
N ALA A 23 -5.02 -21.38 -29.52
CA ALA A 23 -5.03 -19.95 -29.24
C ALA A 23 -3.59 -19.53 -28.93
N GLU A 24 -3.01 -18.63 -29.72
CA GLU A 24 -1.75 -17.99 -29.37
C GLU A 24 -1.90 -17.38 -27.96
N PRO A 25 -0.93 -17.60 -27.04
CA PRO A 25 -0.95 -16.90 -25.74
C PRO A 25 -0.93 -15.40 -26.00
N ALA A 26 -1.84 -14.67 -25.40
CA ALA A 26 -1.79 -13.23 -25.39
C ALA A 26 -0.38 -12.84 -24.89
N THR A 27 0.38 -12.16 -25.74
CA THR A 27 1.69 -11.62 -25.36
C THR A 27 1.42 -10.63 -24.23
N LEU A 28 1.92 -10.94 -23.03
CA LEU A 28 1.99 -9.96 -21.95
C LEU A 28 2.70 -8.74 -22.52
N GLY A 29 2.04 -7.57 -22.49
CA GLY A 29 2.67 -6.33 -22.88
C GLY A 29 3.96 -6.16 -22.08
N SER A 30 5.00 -5.62 -22.71
CA SER A 30 6.26 -5.37 -22.03
C SER A 30 6.07 -4.30 -20.96
N MET A 31 6.93 -4.28 -19.94
CA MET A 31 6.98 -3.16 -18.98
C MET A 31 7.14 -1.83 -19.72
N ASP A 32 7.84 -1.84 -20.86
CA ASP A 32 8.03 -0.69 -21.74
C ASP A 32 6.71 -0.11 -22.26
N GLU A 33 5.73 -0.95 -22.59
CA GLU A 33 4.39 -0.49 -22.99
C GLU A 33 3.62 0.13 -21.81
N GLN A 34 3.81 -0.42 -20.60
CA GLN A 34 3.20 0.12 -19.40
C GLN A 34 3.73 1.52 -19.04
N TYR A 35 5.02 1.76 -19.27
CA TYR A 35 5.70 3.01 -18.95
C TYR A 35 5.92 3.93 -20.16
N ALA A 36 5.46 3.59 -21.34
CA ALA A 36 5.65 4.36 -22.56
C ALA A 36 5.22 5.84 -22.44
N TRP A 37 4.27 6.12 -21.59
CA TRP A 37 3.79 7.48 -21.34
C TRP A 37 4.66 8.30 -20.36
N VAL A 38 5.58 7.66 -19.62
CA VAL A 38 6.59 8.35 -18.78
C VAL A 38 7.98 8.40 -19.43
N GLY A 39 8.14 7.81 -20.62
CA GLY A 39 9.37 7.82 -21.44
C GLY A 39 10.30 6.67 -21.10
N ASP A 40 10.31 5.64 -21.95
CA ASP A 40 11.28 4.55 -21.91
C ASP A 40 12.64 5.02 -22.43
N LEU A 41 13.71 4.62 -21.76
CA LEU A 41 15.08 4.93 -22.10
C LEU A 41 15.81 3.78 -22.81
N GLY A 42 15.14 2.65 -23.05
CA GLY A 42 15.71 1.47 -23.70
C GLY A 42 16.64 0.65 -22.79
N ASP A 43 17.64 0.01 -23.39
CA ASP A 43 18.55 -0.90 -22.66
C ASP A 43 19.28 -0.17 -21.53
N ARG A 44 19.01 -0.56 -20.29
CA ARG A 44 19.61 -0.01 -19.07
C ARG A 44 21.13 -0.08 -19.11
N ASP A 45 21.68 -1.19 -19.63
CA ASP A 45 23.12 -1.40 -19.66
C ASP A 45 23.84 -0.48 -20.65
N ALA A 46 23.11 0.09 -21.59
CA ALA A 46 23.61 1.07 -22.54
C ALA A 46 23.51 2.53 -22.05
N LEU A 47 22.82 2.79 -20.94
CA LEU A 47 22.63 4.14 -20.44
C LEU A 47 23.93 4.75 -19.91
N PRO A 48 24.19 6.06 -20.18
CA PRO A 48 25.40 6.74 -19.76
C PRO A 48 25.60 6.73 -18.23
N GLY A 49 24.52 6.70 -17.48
CA GLY A 49 24.52 6.73 -16.02
C GLY A 49 25.11 5.47 -15.36
N LYS A 50 25.15 4.34 -16.05
CA LYS A 50 25.67 3.08 -15.50
C LYS A 50 27.09 3.20 -14.93
N ALA A 51 28.00 3.74 -15.72
CA ALA A 51 29.38 3.90 -15.29
C ALA A 51 29.53 4.88 -14.14
N LEU A 52 28.77 5.98 -14.18
CA LEU A 52 28.75 7.01 -13.13
C LEU A 52 28.18 6.43 -11.81
N TYR A 53 27.06 5.69 -11.88
CA TYR A 53 26.48 5.03 -10.72
C TYR A 53 27.46 4.02 -10.09
N SER A 54 28.05 3.15 -10.89
CA SER A 54 29.01 2.15 -10.40
C SER A 54 30.22 2.80 -9.74
N GLN A 55 30.69 3.93 -10.25
CA GLN A 55 31.85 4.63 -9.69
C GLN A 55 31.54 5.41 -8.42
N HIS A 56 30.38 6.04 -8.31
CA HIS A 56 30.10 7.04 -7.29
C HIS A 56 29.03 6.62 -6.25
N CYS A 57 28.16 5.67 -6.55
CA CYS A 57 26.97 5.35 -5.77
C CYS A 57 26.94 3.90 -5.27
N ALA A 58 27.28 2.92 -6.14
CA ALA A 58 27.14 1.49 -5.87
C ALA A 58 27.88 1.03 -4.59
N GLY A 59 29.03 1.62 -4.28
CA GLY A 59 29.81 1.27 -3.09
C GLY A 59 29.07 1.43 -1.76
N CYS A 60 27.99 2.23 -1.72
CA CYS A 60 27.10 2.34 -0.57
C CYS A 60 25.75 1.66 -0.83
N HIS A 61 25.15 1.88 -2.00
CA HIS A 61 23.77 1.49 -2.30
C HIS A 61 23.62 0.03 -2.80
N GLU A 62 24.69 -0.68 -3.11
CA GLU A 62 24.71 -2.12 -3.38
C GLU A 62 25.37 -2.92 -2.24
N ALA A 63 26.02 -2.23 -1.30
CA ALA A 63 26.53 -2.83 -0.08
C ALA A 63 25.47 -2.71 1.04
N GLN A 64 25.60 -3.56 2.06
CA GLN A 64 24.74 -3.50 3.26
C GLN A 64 25.20 -2.37 4.20
N VAL A 65 25.22 -1.16 3.69
CA VAL A 65 25.61 0.03 4.44
C VAL A 65 24.41 0.58 5.18
N TYR A 66 24.54 0.63 6.50
CA TYR A 66 23.57 1.20 7.40
C TYR A 66 23.04 2.57 6.93
N LYS A 67 21.73 2.75 6.91
CA LYS A 67 21.03 3.96 6.43
C LYS A 67 21.20 4.31 4.93
N ALA A 68 21.92 3.52 4.16
CA ALA A 68 21.97 3.71 2.71
C ALA A 68 20.90 2.81 2.06
N PRO A 69 19.80 3.36 1.52
CA PRO A 69 18.79 2.55 0.87
C PRO A 69 19.40 1.72 -0.25
N HIS A 70 19.12 0.43 -0.27
CA HIS A 70 19.62 -0.44 -1.34
C HIS A 70 19.10 0.01 -2.71
N THR A 71 19.84 -0.27 -3.78
CA THR A 71 19.47 0.11 -5.17
C THR A 71 18.05 -0.29 -5.53
N THR A 72 17.58 -1.43 -5.06
CA THR A 72 16.18 -1.90 -5.23
C THR A 72 15.14 -0.85 -4.82
N TRP A 73 15.42 -0.06 -3.76
CA TRP A 73 14.57 1.05 -3.36
C TRP A 73 14.66 2.23 -4.30
N LEU A 74 15.89 2.54 -4.74
CA LEU A 74 16.14 3.69 -5.62
C LEU A 74 15.44 3.48 -6.97
N GLU A 75 15.39 2.25 -7.45
CA GLU A 75 14.68 1.88 -8.69
C GLU A 75 13.16 2.10 -8.62
N LEU A 76 12.60 2.03 -7.43
CA LEU A 76 11.17 2.30 -7.21
C LEU A 76 10.84 3.80 -7.07
N MET A 77 11.84 4.66 -6.90
CA MET A 77 11.61 6.10 -6.74
C MET A 77 11.34 6.79 -8.08
N SER A 78 10.69 7.94 -8.03
CA SER A 78 10.58 8.78 -9.22
C SER A 78 11.92 9.47 -9.54
N PRO A 79 12.20 9.76 -10.81
CA PRO A 79 13.42 10.48 -11.20
C PRO A 79 13.58 11.81 -10.46
N GLN A 80 12.49 12.54 -10.25
CA GLN A 80 12.48 13.83 -9.59
C GLN A 80 12.93 13.73 -8.13
N VAL A 81 12.50 12.71 -7.40
CA VAL A 81 12.91 12.46 -6.01
C VAL A 81 14.40 12.19 -5.94
N LEU A 82 14.91 11.30 -6.78
CA LEU A 82 16.35 11.02 -6.80
C LEU A 82 17.18 12.23 -7.19
N TYR A 83 16.75 12.97 -8.23
CA TYR A 83 17.45 14.17 -8.66
C TYR A 83 17.50 15.23 -7.55
N ARG A 84 16.37 15.48 -6.89
CA ARG A 84 16.30 16.38 -5.73
C ARG A 84 17.21 15.92 -4.59
N SER A 85 17.24 14.61 -4.29
CA SER A 85 18.11 14.04 -3.25
C SER A 85 19.59 14.33 -3.48
N ILE A 86 20.07 14.26 -4.73
CA ILE A 86 21.49 14.45 -5.10
C ILE A 86 21.84 15.90 -5.46
N THR A 87 20.86 16.80 -5.61
CA THR A 87 21.10 18.22 -5.92
C THR A 87 20.98 19.13 -4.71
N GLU A 88 19.97 18.94 -3.88
CA GLU A 88 19.66 19.81 -2.74
C GLU A 88 19.29 19.04 -1.47
N GLY A 89 19.15 17.71 -1.57
CA GLY A 89 18.76 16.84 -0.47
C GLY A 89 19.94 16.17 0.25
N ILE A 90 19.64 15.05 0.91
CA ILE A 90 20.57 14.35 1.82
C ILE A 90 21.87 13.88 1.15
N MET A 91 21.84 13.61 -0.17
CA MET A 91 22.99 13.14 -0.95
C MET A 91 23.74 14.26 -1.66
N GLN A 92 23.37 15.53 -1.43
CA GLN A 92 23.98 16.69 -2.10
C GLN A 92 25.51 16.71 -1.95
N SER A 93 26.01 16.46 -0.74
CA SER A 93 27.46 16.50 -0.47
C SER A 93 28.22 15.39 -1.19
N GLN A 94 27.66 14.20 -1.31
CA GLN A 94 28.24 13.05 -2.01
C GLN A 94 28.28 13.27 -3.53
N ALA A 95 27.29 13.97 -4.06
CA ALA A 95 27.16 14.28 -5.49
C ALA A 95 27.66 15.67 -5.89
N ALA A 96 28.30 16.44 -4.97
CA ALA A 96 28.71 17.83 -5.21
C ALA A 96 29.72 18.00 -6.35
N HIS A 97 30.50 16.96 -6.64
CA HIS A 97 31.53 16.97 -7.69
C HIS A 97 30.96 16.62 -9.09
N LEU A 98 29.71 16.19 -9.18
CA LEU A 98 29.04 15.83 -10.43
C LEU A 98 28.34 17.04 -11.05
N SER A 99 28.40 17.14 -12.37
CA SER A 99 27.62 18.12 -13.15
C SER A 99 26.12 17.80 -13.13
N GLY A 100 25.29 18.75 -13.59
CA GLY A 100 23.84 18.53 -13.72
C GLY A 100 23.50 17.36 -14.66
N ASP A 101 24.19 17.29 -15.82
CA ASP A 101 23.97 16.22 -16.80
C ASP A 101 24.38 14.84 -16.26
N GLU A 102 25.50 14.75 -15.52
CA GLU A 102 25.92 13.50 -14.88
C GLU A 102 24.92 13.04 -13.82
N LYS A 103 24.38 13.96 -13.02
CA LYS A 103 23.32 13.68 -12.06
C LYS A 103 22.05 13.20 -12.73
N GLN A 104 21.63 13.82 -13.83
CA GLN A 104 20.50 13.36 -14.63
C GLN A 104 20.74 11.94 -15.16
N HIS A 105 21.90 11.67 -15.78
CA HIS A 105 22.22 10.34 -16.30
C HIS A 105 22.18 9.27 -15.21
N ILE A 106 22.69 9.55 -13.98
CA ILE A 106 22.63 8.62 -12.87
C ILE A 106 21.18 8.30 -12.50
N VAL A 107 20.34 9.31 -12.38
CA VAL A 107 18.93 9.17 -12.02
C VAL A 107 18.17 8.36 -13.07
N GLU A 108 18.34 8.69 -14.34
CA GLU A 108 17.71 7.98 -15.46
C GLU A 108 18.18 6.52 -15.54
N TYR A 109 19.46 6.24 -15.24
CA TYR A 109 19.98 4.88 -15.15
C TYR A 109 19.31 4.07 -14.03
N ILE A 110 19.18 4.68 -12.85
CA ILE A 110 18.58 3.99 -11.69
C ILE A 110 17.11 3.69 -11.95
N THR A 111 16.35 4.70 -12.37
CA THR A 111 14.88 4.62 -12.45
C THR A 111 14.37 4.06 -13.77
N GLN A 112 15.21 4.03 -14.80
CA GLN A 112 14.83 3.73 -16.20
C GLN A 112 13.72 4.63 -16.74
N MET A 113 13.53 5.76 -16.11
CA MET A 113 12.56 6.79 -16.51
C MET A 113 13.28 8.07 -16.86
N ARG A 114 12.78 8.77 -17.89
CA ARG A 114 13.31 10.08 -18.27
C ARG A 114 13.03 11.08 -17.17
N LEU A 115 14.06 11.83 -16.78
CA LEU A 115 13.88 13.00 -15.95
C LEU A 115 13.33 14.12 -16.84
N ASP A 116 12.05 14.48 -16.66
CA ASP A 116 11.50 15.69 -17.24
C ASP A 116 12.30 16.91 -16.77
N ASP A 117 12.20 18.05 -17.48
CA ASP A 117 12.98 19.24 -17.15
C ASP A 117 13.04 19.44 -15.61
N PRO A 118 14.20 19.20 -14.97
CA PRO A 118 14.30 19.28 -13.51
C PRO A 118 14.06 20.69 -12.97
N ASN A 119 14.04 21.69 -13.86
CA ASN A 119 13.72 23.08 -13.54
C ASN A 119 12.26 23.44 -13.89
N ALA A 120 11.49 22.49 -14.45
CA ALA A 120 10.08 22.74 -14.70
C ALA A 120 9.35 22.90 -13.36
N VAL A 121 8.80 24.09 -13.14
CA VAL A 121 7.92 24.33 -12.00
C VAL A 121 6.58 23.68 -12.34
N PRO A 122 6.12 22.68 -11.59
CA PRO A 122 4.80 22.10 -11.80
C PRO A 122 3.74 23.21 -11.80
N ASN A 123 2.83 23.17 -12.75
CA ASN A 123 1.69 24.08 -12.72
C ASN A 123 0.77 23.67 -11.55
N VAL A 124 0.86 24.40 -10.45
CA VAL A 124 0.06 24.14 -9.25
C VAL A 124 -1.07 25.16 -9.21
N ALA A 125 -2.30 24.68 -9.26
CA ALA A 125 -3.47 25.52 -9.05
C ALA A 125 -3.62 25.80 -7.54
N TRP A 126 -2.94 26.84 -7.06
CA TRP A 126 -3.00 27.26 -5.65
C TRP A 126 -4.38 27.80 -5.29
N CYS A 127 -4.84 27.46 -4.11
CA CYS A 127 -6.10 28.00 -3.59
C CYS A 127 -6.03 29.50 -3.33
N GLU A 128 -7.14 30.20 -3.53
CA GLU A 128 -7.29 31.62 -3.24
C GLU A 128 -8.52 31.87 -2.37
N GLY A 129 -8.51 32.98 -1.64
CA GLY A 129 -9.64 33.37 -0.79
C GLY A 129 -10.02 32.29 0.24
N ALA A 130 -11.32 32.05 0.40
CA ALA A 130 -11.86 31.09 1.36
C ALA A 130 -11.49 29.61 1.10
N ALA A 131 -11.06 29.26 -0.12
CA ALA A 131 -10.59 27.91 -0.42
C ALA A 131 -9.28 27.55 0.30
N LYS A 132 -8.57 28.54 0.86
CA LYS A 132 -7.37 28.32 1.71
C LYS A 132 -7.70 27.88 3.12
N ASP A 133 -8.93 28.14 3.57
CA ASP A 133 -9.30 27.98 4.96
C ASP A 133 -9.59 26.51 5.29
N PHE A 134 -9.10 26.06 6.44
CA PHE A 134 -9.41 24.74 6.99
C PHE A 134 -10.53 24.85 8.01
N THR A 135 -11.43 23.87 8.01
CA THR A 135 -12.38 23.70 9.12
C THR A 135 -11.68 23.04 10.32
N ALA A 136 -12.33 23.00 11.47
CA ALA A 136 -11.80 22.31 12.63
C ALA A 136 -11.62 20.80 12.34
N LEU A 137 -10.58 20.20 12.95
CA LEU A 137 -10.44 18.75 12.94
C LEU A 137 -11.51 18.15 13.84
N ASP A 138 -12.34 17.28 13.27
CA ASP A 138 -13.36 16.52 13.99
C ASP A 138 -12.71 15.67 15.07
N GLU A 139 -13.40 15.43 16.19
CA GLU A 139 -12.88 14.64 17.31
C GLU A 139 -12.94 13.14 17.06
N ASP A 140 -13.76 12.70 16.11
CA ASP A 140 -13.81 11.30 15.70
C ASP A 140 -12.51 10.90 15.00
N HIS A 141 -11.80 9.96 15.58
CA HIS A 141 -10.46 9.56 15.23
C HIS A 141 -10.34 9.16 13.75
N LEU A 142 -9.57 9.95 12.99
CA LEU A 142 -9.19 9.61 11.63
C LEU A 142 -7.92 8.77 11.69
N THR A 143 -8.04 7.48 11.43
CA THR A 143 -6.91 6.53 11.49
C THR A 143 -5.97 6.62 10.30
N GLY A 144 -6.35 7.36 9.24
CA GLY A 144 -5.57 7.42 7.98
C GLY A 144 -5.71 6.19 7.08
N TRP A 145 -6.12 5.04 7.62
CA TRP A 145 -6.41 3.82 6.85
C TRP A 145 -7.90 3.48 6.81
N GLY A 146 -8.74 4.42 7.01
CA GLY A 146 -10.18 4.34 7.16
C GLY A 146 -10.59 5.24 8.30
N ARG A 147 -11.87 5.25 8.65
CA ARG A 147 -12.37 6.15 9.69
C ARG A 147 -12.50 5.45 11.05
N ASP A 148 -12.68 4.15 11.03
CA ASP A 148 -12.81 3.33 12.24
C ASP A 148 -12.13 1.96 12.06
N THR A 149 -12.23 1.11 13.06
CA THR A 149 -11.67 -0.26 13.08
C THR A 149 -12.33 -1.21 12.09
N ARG A 150 -13.35 -0.77 11.34
CA ARG A 150 -14.16 -1.57 10.41
C ARG A 150 -14.12 -1.05 8.98
N ARG A 151 -13.42 0.05 8.70
CA ARG A 151 -13.48 0.77 7.41
C ARG A 151 -14.92 1.12 6.99
N TYR A 152 -15.70 1.54 7.97
CA TYR A 152 -17.09 1.97 7.80
C TYR A 152 -17.23 3.48 7.96
N VAL A 153 -18.06 4.08 7.12
CA VAL A 153 -18.42 5.50 7.17
C VAL A 153 -19.92 5.61 7.07
N SER A 154 -20.60 6.09 8.12
CA SER A 154 -22.05 6.30 8.07
C SER A 154 -22.45 7.29 6.98
N SER A 155 -23.68 7.23 6.48
CA SER A 155 -24.22 8.21 5.52
C SER A 155 -24.15 9.64 6.02
N GLU A 156 -24.29 9.85 7.32
CA GLU A 156 -24.15 11.16 7.96
C GLU A 156 -22.74 11.72 7.79
N LEU A 157 -21.72 10.90 8.04
CA LEU A 157 -20.31 11.29 7.88
C LEU A 157 -19.88 11.34 6.42
N ALA A 158 -20.40 10.44 5.59
CA ALA A 158 -20.19 10.47 4.14
C ALA A 158 -20.78 11.73 3.51
N GLY A 159 -21.87 12.26 4.09
CA GLY A 159 -22.58 13.43 3.59
C GLY A 159 -23.50 13.15 2.40
N PHE A 160 -23.76 11.89 2.12
CA PHE A 160 -24.73 11.41 1.12
C PHE A 160 -25.27 10.03 1.52
N ASP A 161 -26.48 9.73 1.09
CA ASP A 161 -27.15 8.47 1.34
C ASP A 161 -27.05 7.49 0.15
N ARG A 162 -27.53 6.26 0.35
CA ARG A 162 -27.56 5.23 -0.68
C ARG A 162 -28.30 5.65 -1.95
N GLY A 163 -29.35 6.48 -1.84
CA GLY A 163 -30.09 6.98 -3.01
C GLY A 163 -29.24 7.90 -3.87
N GLN A 164 -28.39 8.70 -3.25
CA GLN A 164 -27.49 9.65 -3.92
C GLN A 164 -26.26 8.97 -4.51
N ILE A 165 -25.87 7.78 -4.05
CA ILE A 165 -24.75 7.01 -4.59
C ILE A 165 -24.92 6.74 -6.10
N THR A 166 -26.13 6.50 -6.58
CA THR A 166 -26.39 6.24 -8.01
C THR A 166 -26.21 7.48 -8.89
N ASP A 167 -26.17 8.66 -8.30
CA ASP A 167 -26.02 9.95 -8.96
C ASP A 167 -24.63 10.57 -8.83
N LEU A 168 -23.63 9.80 -8.36
CA LEU A 168 -22.24 10.26 -8.26
C LEU A 168 -21.67 10.60 -9.63
N GLU A 169 -21.07 11.76 -9.74
CA GLU A 169 -20.32 12.18 -10.93
C GLU A 169 -18.94 12.73 -10.54
N LEU A 170 -17.99 12.66 -11.49
CA LEU A 170 -16.65 13.22 -11.31
C LEU A 170 -16.75 14.74 -11.17
N LYS A 171 -16.30 15.26 -10.03
CA LYS A 171 -16.31 16.69 -9.72
C LYS A 171 -15.04 17.35 -10.15
N TRP A 172 -13.90 16.77 -9.78
CA TRP A 172 -12.57 17.18 -10.22
C TRP A 172 -11.59 16.02 -10.16
N SER A 173 -10.46 16.19 -10.82
CA SER A 173 -9.37 15.22 -10.83
C SER A 173 -8.03 15.91 -10.72
N PHE A 174 -7.00 15.17 -10.30
CA PHE A 174 -5.62 15.61 -10.30
C PHE A 174 -4.75 14.49 -10.88
N GLY A 175 -3.86 14.84 -11.83
CA GLY A 175 -2.86 13.91 -12.36
C GLY A 175 -1.56 14.09 -11.60
N PHE A 176 -1.12 13.06 -10.85
CA PHE A 176 0.19 13.11 -10.21
C PHE A 176 1.29 13.15 -11.27
N PRO A 177 2.15 14.19 -11.26
CA PRO A 177 3.21 14.33 -12.25
C PRO A 177 4.19 13.17 -12.22
N ALA A 178 4.65 12.72 -13.38
CA ALA A 178 5.66 11.66 -13.55
C ALA A 178 5.44 10.42 -12.66
N SER A 179 4.18 10.04 -12.46
CA SER A 179 3.79 8.93 -11.61
C SER A 179 3.12 7.83 -12.40
N THR A 180 3.45 6.59 -12.09
CA THR A 180 2.85 5.36 -12.64
C THR A 180 1.94 4.67 -11.64
N ARG A 181 1.91 5.19 -10.40
CA ARG A 181 1.09 4.65 -9.31
C ARG A 181 0.57 5.76 -8.39
N ALA A 182 -0.70 5.67 -8.07
CA ALA A 182 -1.41 6.50 -7.12
C ALA A 182 -2.00 5.60 -6.04
N ARG A 183 -1.26 5.36 -4.94
CA ARG A 183 -1.55 4.30 -3.97
C ARG A 183 -1.56 4.71 -2.51
N SER A 184 -1.30 5.98 -2.19
CA SER A 184 -1.50 6.53 -0.84
C SER A 184 -3.00 6.54 -0.51
N GLN A 185 -3.38 6.14 0.71
CA GLN A 185 -4.79 6.22 1.14
C GLN A 185 -5.19 7.70 1.28
N PRO A 186 -6.18 8.20 0.51
CA PRO A 186 -6.69 9.54 0.70
C PRO A 186 -7.37 9.69 2.06
N THR A 187 -7.22 10.85 2.70
CA THR A 187 -7.91 11.21 3.93
C THR A 187 -8.72 12.48 3.73
N ILE A 188 -10.04 12.41 3.98
CA ILE A 188 -10.93 13.58 3.92
C ILE A 188 -11.12 14.11 5.33
N ALA A 189 -10.69 15.33 5.59
CA ALA A 189 -10.88 16.02 6.85
C ALA A 189 -10.69 17.52 6.70
N MET A 190 -11.21 18.31 7.62
CA MET A 190 -10.98 19.76 7.70
C MET A 190 -11.34 20.51 6.40
N GLY A 191 -12.31 20.00 5.62
CA GLY A 191 -12.65 20.52 4.29
C GLY A 191 -11.55 20.33 3.24
N ALA A 192 -10.67 19.35 3.44
CA ALA A 192 -9.52 19.04 2.58
C ALA A 192 -9.41 17.56 2.25
N VAL A 193 -8.66 17.26 1.18
CA VAL A 193 -8.14 15.93 0.86
C VAL A 193 -6.63 15.95 1.11
N PHE A 194 -6.16 15.07 1.99
CA PHE A 194 -4.75 14.84 2.25
C PHE A 194 -4.31 13.54 1.55
N VAL A 195 -3.22 13.58 0.78
CA VAL A 195 -2.74 12.42 0.05
C VAL A 195 -1.27 12.53 -0.28
N GLY A 196 -0.56 11.40 -0.24
CA GLY A 196 0.83 11.28 -0.70
C GLY A 196 0.91 10.85 -2.17
N SER A 197 2.08 10.98 -2.76
CA SER A 197 2.35 10.62 -4.15
C SER A 197 3.64 9.82 -4.32
N GLN A 198 3.83 9.26 -5.52
CA GLN A 198 5.03 8.52 -5.88
C GLN A 198 6.28 9.41 -5.93
N ASP A 199 6.13 10.68 -6.28
CA ASP A 199 7.24 11.65 -6.29
C ASP A 199 7.58 12.19 -4.90
N GLY A 200 6.98 11.63 -3.83
CA GLY A 200 7.20 12.02 -2.45
C GLY A 200 6.49 13.32 -2.05
N THR A 201 5.69 13.92 -2.93
CA THR A 201 4.91 15.10 -2.56
C THR A 201 3.66 14.71 -1.81
N VAL A 202 3.44 15.31 -0.65
CA VAL A 202 2.19 15.26 0.11
C VAL A 202 1.42 16.52 -0.16
N TYR A 203 0.14 16.37 -0.47
CA TYR A 203 -0.77 17.46 -0.82
C TYR A 203 -1.89 17.58 0.19
N ALA A 204 -2.31 18.82 0.45
CA ALA A 204 -3.64 19.13 0.96
C ALA A 204 -4.40 19.91 -0.11
N PHE A 205 -5.46 19.31 -0.63
CA PHE A 205 -6.36 19.93 -1.60
C PHE A 205 -7.58 20.48 -0.90
N ASP A 206 -8.12 21.58 -1.40
CA ASP A 206 -9.51 21.96 -1.09
C ASP A 206 -10.47 20.90 -1.64
N LEU A 207 -11.33 20.38 -0.79
CA LEU A 207 -12.22 19.27 -1.13
C LEU A 207 -13.22 19.62 -2.24
N GLU A 208 -13.67 20.88 -2.30
CA GLU A 208 -14.68 21.34 -3.24
C GLU A 208 -14.13 21.62 -4.64
N THR A 209 -12.92 22.19 -4.71
CA THR A 209 -12.39 22.75 -5.96
C THR A 209 -11.18 21.99 -6.50
N GLY A 210 -10.48 21.21 -5.68
CA GLY A 210 -9.26 20.52 -6.04
C GLY A 210 -8.04 21.43 -6.22
N CYS A 211 -8.12 22.71 -5.77
CA CYS A 211 -6.92 23.54 -5.70
C CYS A 211 -6.03 23.10 -4.54
N VAL A 212 -4.74 23.37 -4.62
CA VAL A 212 -3.75 23.00 -3.60
C VAL A 212 -3.69 24.07 -2.52
N ARG A 213 -3.96 23.68 -1.27
CA ARG A 213 -3.78 24.56 -0.08
C ARG A 213 -2.32 24.63 0.31
N TRP A 214 -1.66 23.47 0.40
CA TRP A 214 -0.23 23.34 0.61
C TRP A 214 0.30 22.03 0.01
N GLN A 215 1.59 21.97 -0.18
CA GLN A 215 2.33 20.75 -0.53
C GLN A 215 3.61 20.66 0.28
N PHE A 216 4.03 19.42 0.57
CA PHE A 216 5.28 19.12 1.27
C PHE A 216 6.06 18.06 0.52
N ALA A 217 7.37 18.22 0.38
CA ALA A 217 8.24 17.26 -0.29
C ALA A 217 8.91 16.33 0.73
N ALA A 218 8.45 15.10 0.83
CA ALA A 218 9.13 14.03 1.57
C ALA A 218 10.39 13.56 0.84
N ARG A 219 11.19 12.73 1.49
CA ARG A 219 12.46 12.23 0.94
C ARG A 219 12.29 11.11 -0.08
N ALA A 220 11.16 10.41 -0.02
CA ALA A 220 10.82 9.31 -0.93
C ALA A 220 9.30 9.24 -1.12
N GLU A 221 8.84 8.29 -1.94
CA GLU A 221 7.42 8.02 -2.15
C GLU A 221 6.67 7.91 -0.83
N VAL A 222 5.54 8.59 -0.73
CA VAL A 222 4.59 8.46 0.38
C VAL A 222 3.46 7.54 -0.05
N ARG A 223 3.61 6.26 0.32
CA ARG A 223 2.61 5.21 0.06
C ARG A 223 1.56 5.13 1.18
N THR A 224 1.95 5.45 2.40
CA THR A 224 1.03 5.42 3.56
C THR A 224 -0.12 6.40 3.36
N GLY A 225 -1.24 6.18 4.02
CA GLY A 225 -2.25 7.22 4.21
C GLY A 225 -1.70 8.34 5.09
N ILE A 226 -2.39 9.48 5.06
CA ILE A 226 -2.08 10.61 5.92
C ILE A 226 -2.98 10.53 7.15
N THR A 227 -2.40 10.20 8.29
CA THR A 227 -3.10 10.09 9.56
C THR A 227 -3.17 11.46 10.22
N LEU A 228 -4.35 11.86 10.65
CA LEU A 228 -4.53 13.11 11.36
C LEU A 228 -4.73 12.88 12.86
N GLY A 229 -4.12 13.73 13.66
CA GLY A 229 -4.25 13.73 15.10
C GLY A 229 -4.13 15.13 15.68
N LYS A 230 -4.46 15.29 16.95
CA LYS A 230 -4.26 16.53 17.70
C LYS A 230 -2.99 16.45 18.52
N ARG A 231 -2.06 17.38 18.31
CA ARG A 231 -0.79 17.49 19.01
C ARG A 231 -0.85 18.58 20.08
N GLY A 232 -0.22 18.33 21.20
CA GLY A 232 -0.09 19.27 22.30
C GLY A 232 -1.39 19.53 23.08
N SER A 233 -1.24 20.26 24.16
CA SER A 233 -2.38 20.68 25.00
C SER A 233 -3.33 21.65 24.28
N GLU A 234 -2.85 22.32 23.24
CA GLU A 234 -3.63 23.23 22.40
C GLU A 234 -4.43 22.50 21.31
N GLY A 235 -4.18 21.19 21.12
CA GLY A 235 -4.89 20.37 20.14
C GLY A 235 -4.61 20.75 18.70
N ILE A 236 -3.34 21.06 18.36
CA ILE A 236 -2.93 21.48 17.02
C ILE A 236 -3.13 20.33 16.03
N PRO A 237 -3.95 20.50 14.96
CA PRO A 237 -4.12 19.49 13.93
C PRO A 237 -2.77 19.16 13.28
N THR A 238 -2.40 17.89 13.30
CA THR A 238 -1.10 17.42 12.80
C THR A 238 -1.30 16.25 11.85
N ALA A 239 -0.62 16.29 10.71
CA ALA A 239 -0.62 15.25 9.70
C ALA A 239 0.63 14.37 9.86
N TYR A 240 0.42 13.05 10.01
CA TYR A 240 1.46 12.06 10.19
C TYR A 240 1.48 11.06 9.04
N PHE A 241 2.65 10.70 8.57
CA PHE A 241 2.81 9.72 7.48
C PHE A 241 4.24 9.19 7.42
N GLY A 242 4.40 8.07 6.73
CA GLY A 242 5.70 7.46 6.45
C GLY A 242 6.04 7.43 4.97
N ASP A 243 7.32 7.39 4.64
CA ASP A 243 7.80 7.15 3.28
C ASP A 243 8.40 5.74 3.12
N ILE A 244 8.67 5.36 1.86
CA ILE A 244 9.13 4.01 1.54
C ILE A 244 10.58 3.72 1.97
N ILE A 245 11.35 4.69 2.45
CA ILE A 245 12.67 4.50 3.04
C ILE A 245 12.68 4.71 4.55
N ALA A 246 11.54 4.39 5.18
CA ALA A 246 11.33 4.38 6.63
C ALA A 246 11.54 5.73 7.34
N ASN A 247 11.30 6.86 6.68
CA ASN A 247 11.14 8.13 7.42
C ASN A 247 9.69 8.30 7.85
N LEU A 248 9.51 8.81 9.06
CA LEU A 248 8.24 9.20 9.65
C LEU A 248 8.21 10.71 9.84
N TYR A 249 7.08 11.34 9.50
CA TYR A 249 6.92 12.78 9.48
C TYR A 249 5.72 13.23 10.29
N ALA A 250 5.82 14.42 10.88
CA ALA A 250 4.71 15.20 11.40
C ALA A 250 4.73 16.60 10.79
N LEU A 251 3.62 17.00 10.19
CA LEU A 251 3.42 18.35 9.67
C LEU A 251 2.27 19.03 10.39
N ASP A 252 2.33 20.35 10.54
CA ASP A 252 1.12 21.12 10.83
C ASP A 252 0.11 20.91 9.69
N ALA A 253 -1.07 20.37 9.99
CA ALA A 253 -2.03 19.99 8.97
C ALA A 253 -2.65 21.19 8.25
N THR A 254 -2.56 22.40 8.81
CA THR A 254 -3.10 23.63 8.24
C THR A 254 -2.12 24.39 7.36
N THR A 255 -0.81 24.22 7.60
CA THR A 255 0.23 24.97 6.88
C THR A 255 1.13 24.09 6.00
N GLY A 256 1.19 22.77 6.30
CA GLY A 256 2.15 21.86 5.67
C GLY A 256 3.58 22.02 6.17
N GLU A 257 3.82 22.83 7.20
CA GLU A 257 5.13 23.02 7.78
C GLU A 257 5.59 21.80 8.57
N LEU A 258 6.87 21.45 8.43
CA LEU A 258 7.47 20.31 9.14
C LEU A 258 7.58 20.62 10.63
N VAL A 259 6.96 19.77 11.44
CA VAL A 259 7.10 19.81 12.91
C VAL A 259 8.29 18.98 13.35
N TRP A 260 8.31 17.71 12.94
CA TRP A 260 9.45 16.82 13.17
C TRP A 260 9.50 15.73 12.09
N GLN A 261 10.69 15.15 11.95
CA GLN A 261 10.97 13.99 11.12
C GLN A 261 11.92 13.07 11.87
N THR A 262 11.66 11.77 11.81
CA THR A 262 12.54 10.73 12.36
C THR A 262 12.64 9.55 11.42
N SER A 263 13.65 8.69 11.62
CA SER A 263 13.76 7.37 10.97
C SER A 263 13.75 6.34 12.08
N PRO A 264 12.59 5.80 12.43
CA PRO A 264 12.46 4.96 13.63
C PRO A 264 13.15 3.61 13.50
N ASP A 265 13.32 3.09 12.28
CA ASP A 265 14.13 1.89 11.99
C ASP A 265 15.28 2.25 11.05
N GLU A 266 16.45 1.72 11.37
CA GLU A 266 17.70 2.02 10.69
C GLU A 266 18.20 0.87 9.79
N HIS A 267 17.42 -0.22 9.67
CA HIS A 267 17.76 -1.30 8.75
C HIS A 267 17.71 -0.79 7.30
N HIS A 268 18.74 -1.11 6.50
CA HIS A 268 18.90 -0.57 5.14
C HIS A 268 17.75 -0.94 4.17
N SER A 269 16.97 -1.97 4.51
CA SER A 269 15.80 -2.39 3.74
C SER A 269 14.46 -2.07 4.43
N ALA A 270 14.47 -1.36 5.57
CA ALA A 270 13.24 -0.99 6.26
C ALA A 270 12.36 -0.05 5.42
N THR A 271 11.05 -0.18 5.58
CA THR A 271 10.04 0.62 4.88
C THR A 271 8.80 0.86 5.73
N LEU A 272 8.13 1.99 5.51
CA LEU A 272 6.81 2.25 6.04
C LEU A 272 5.78 2.15 4.90
N THR A 273 5.09 1.02 4.81
CA THR A 273 4.07 0.74 3.81
C THR A 273 2.66 0.73 4.40
N GLY A 274 2.49 0.21 5.62
CA GLY A 274 1.27 0.33 6.39
C GLY A 274 1.09 1.74 6.93
N THR A 275 -0.14 2.24 6.94
CA THR A 275 -0.44 3.58 7.47
C THR A 275 -0.31 3.57 8.99
N PRO A 276 0.46 4.49 9.60
CA PRO A 276 0.50 4.65 11.04
C PRO A 276 -0.89 4.97 11.60
N ALA A 277 -1.25 4.36 12.71
CA ALA A 277 -2.48 4.70 13.43
C ALA A 277 -2.16 5.68 14.57
N PHE A 278 -3.13 6.52 14.96
CA PHE A 278 -2.97 7.52 16.01
C PHE A 278 -4.00 7.30 17.13
N ALA A 279 -3.54 7.23 18.37
CA ALA A 279 -4.41 7.21 19.55
C ALA A 279 -3.65 7.72 20.76
N ASN A 280 -4.37 8.37 21.69
CA ASN A 280 -3.83 8.83 22.98
C ASN A 280 -2.55 9.69 22.85
N GLY A 281 -2.46 10.52 21.80
CA GLY A 281 -1.30 11.39 21.55
C GLY A 281 -0.09 10.66 20.94
N ASN A 282 -0.18 9.38 20.64
CA ASN A 282 0.89 8.56 20.10
C ASN A 282 0.55 7.97 18.74
N LEU A 283 1.60 7.72 17.93
CA LEU A 283 1.53 6.98 16.69
C LEU A 283 1.93 5.53 16.92
N TYR A 284 1.27 4.63 16.20
CA TYR A 284 1.58 3.22 16.16
C TYR A 284 1.98 2.87 14.74
N VAL A 285 3.26 2.63 14.54
CA VAL A 285 3.91 2.59 13.24
C VAL A 285 4.26 1.16 12.87
N PRO A 286 3.64 0.58 11.85
CA PRO A 286 4.01 -0.74 11.35
C PRO A 286 5.27 -0.62 10.48
N VAL A 287 6.25 -1.49 10.70
CA VAL A 287 7.50 -1.51 9.96
C VAL A 287 7.67 -2.81 9.20
N SER A 288 7.91 -2.66 7.92
CA SER A 288 8.12 -3.71 6.94
C SER A 288 9.50 -3.56 6.29
N SER A 289 9.78 -4.41 5.29
CA SER A 289 11.07 -4.40 4.60
C SER A 289 10.93 -4.86 3.15
N LEU A 290 11.82 -4.38 2.27
CA LEU A 290 12.10 -4.99 0.97
C LEU A 290 13.32 -5.92 1.00
N GLU A 291 13.78 -6.37 2.15
CA GLU A 291 14.83 -7.38 2.21
C GLU A 291 14.40 -8.66 1.46
N VAL A 292 13.09 -8.95 1.46
CA VAL A 292 12.46 -9.99 0.64
C VAL A 292 12.86 -9.93 -0.84
N VAL A 293 12.98 -8.72 -1.40
CA VAL A 293 13.42 -8.50 -2.81
C VAL A 293 14.95 -8.51 -2.90
N THR A 294 15.66 -7.90 -1.96
CA THR A 294 17.12 -7.84 -1.92
C THR A 294 17.73 -9.24 -1.86
N ALA A 295 17.05 -10.19 -1.22
CA ALA A 295 17.44 -11.60 -1.16
C ALA A 295 17.61 -12.27 -2.54
N ALA A 296 17.02 -11.70 -3.60
CA ALA A 296 17.22 -12.16 -4.99
C ALA A 296 18.70 -12.13 -5.43
N ASN A 297 19.51 -11.26 -4.83
CA ASN A 297 20.96 -11.25 -5.07
C ASN A 297 21.63 -12.43 -4.35
N PRO A 298 22.21 -13.42 -5.04
CA PRO A 298 22.83 -14.59 -4.41
C PRO A 298 24.07 -14.27 -3.57
N GLU A 299 24.66 -13.07 -3.74
CA GLU A 299 25.80 -12.60 -2.95
C GLU A 299 25.35 -11.81 -1.70
N TYR A 300 24.05 -11.60 -1.51
CA TYR A 300 23.49 -10.94 -0.34
C TYR A 300 23.47 -11.88 0.87
N ALA A 301 23.98 -11.44 2.00
CA ALA A 301 23.89 -12.19 3.26
C ALA A 301 22.47 -12.04 3.83
N CYS A 302 21.64 -13.06 3.66
CA CYS A 302 20.20 -13.02 3.93
C CYS A 302 19.82 -13.78 5.20
N CYS A 303 18.85 -13.38 5.99
CA CYS A 303 18.20 -12.06 6.06
C CYS A 303 18.20 -11.63 7.53
N THR A 304 18.19 -10.36 7.80
CA THR A 304 18.36 -9.84 9.17
C THR A 304 17.21 -8.98 9.67
N PHE A 305 16.30 -8.59 8.79
CA PHE A 305 15.13 -7.81 9.15
C PHE A 305 14.13 -8.64 9.97
N ARG A 306 13.45 -7.97 10.90
CA ARG A 306 12.29 -8.49 11.63
C ARG A 306 11.17 -7.47 11.62
N GLY A 307 9.98 -7.85 11.16
CA GLY A 307 8.80 -7.00 11.24
C GLY A 307 8.44 -6.63 12.66
N HIS A 308 7.96 -5.40 12.86
CA HIS A 308 7.59 -4.89 14.17
C HIS A 308 6.57 -3.76 14.09
N VAL A 309 5.97 -3.43 15.24
CA VAL A 309 5.18 -2.22 15.43
C VAL A 309 5.81 -1.41 16.53
N MET A 310 5.98 -0.11 16.31
CA MET A 310 6.50 0.84 17.30
C MET A 310 5.41 1.79 17.78
N ALA A 311 5.47 2.19 19.06
CA ALA A 311 4.80 3.40 19.49
C ALA A 311 5.78 4.57 19.44
N VAL A 312 5.33 5.67 18.87
CA VAL A 312 6.11 6.90 18.69
C VAL A 312 5.31 8.06 19.27
N ASN A 313 5.94 8.89 20.06
CA ASN A 313 5.30 10.08 20.64
C ASN A 313 4.94 11.07 19.52
N GLY A 314 3.66 11.47 19.45
CA GLY A 314 3.16 12.40 18.43
C GLY A 314 3.72 13.81 18.54
N GLU A 315 4.25 14.22 19.73
CA GLU A 315 4.79 15.56 19.95
C GLU A 315 6.16 15.76 19.29
N ASP A 316 7.05 14.78 19.45
CA ASP A 316 8.48 14.93 19.14
C ASP A 316 9.08 13.78 18.31
N GLY A 317 8.31 12.75 18.01
CA GLY A 317 8.77 11.60 17.22
C GLY A 317 9.66 10.61 18.01
N ALA A 318 9.74 10.71 19.33
CA ALA A 318 10.52 9.78 20.14
C ALA A 318 9.87 8.39 20.19
N VAL A 319 10.66 7.33 20.00
CA VAL A 319 10.20 5.95 20.15
C VAL A 319 9.93 5.66 21.63
N LEU A 320 8.72 5.22 21.94
CA LEU A 320 8.28 4.90 23.30
C LEU A 320 8.49 3.42 23.63
N TRP A 321 8.14 2.54 22.69
CA TRP A 321 8.36 1.10 22.74
C TRP A 321 8.40 0.51 21.34
N ASP A 322 8.97 -0.69 21.24
CA ASP A 322 9.10 -1.46 20.01
C ASP A 322 8.72 -2.92 20.27
N SER A 323 7.81 -3.46 19.45
CA SER A 323 7.28 -4.81 19.57
C SER A 323 7.52 -5.63 18.31
N TYR A 324 8.57 -6.44 18.34
CA TYR A 324 8.96 -7.30 17.23
C TYR A 324 8.01 -8.48 17.04
N ALA A 325 7.60 -8.75 15.80
CA ALA A 325 6.84 -9.95 15.45
C ALA A 325 7.64 -11.22 15.81
N ILE A 326 8.92 -11.25 15.47
CA ILE A 326 9.85 -12.31 15.86
C ILE A 326 10.69 -11.80 17.06
N PRO A 327 10.50 -12.35 18.28
CA PRO A 327 11.18 -11.82 19.47
C PRO A 327 12.70 -11.95 19.45
N ASN A 328 13.21 -13.04 18.88
CA ASN A 328 14.64 -13.32 18.87
C ASN A 328 15.34 -12.64 17.71
N ALA A 329 16.49 -12.02 17.94
CA ALA A 329 17.31 -11.49 16.87
C ALA A 329 17.85 -12.62 15.98
N PRO A 330 17.97 -12.39 14.66
CA PRO A 330 18.55 -13.37 13.74
C PRO A 330 20.00 -13.71 14.11
N ILE A 331 20.34 -14.97 14.00
CA ILE A 331 21.71 -15.46 14.16
C ILE A 331 22.15 -16.17 12.88
N SER A 332 23.44 -16.19 12.60
CA SER A 332 23.95 -16.95 11.45
C SER A 332 23.70 -18.44 11.68
N THR A 333 23.01 -19.07 10.73
CA THR A 333 22.66 -20.49 10.77
C THR A 333 23.59 -21.33 9.92
N GLU A 334 23.90 -20.88 8.70
CA GLU A 334 24.76 -21.59 7.74
C GLU A 334 25.44 -20.63 6.77
N ASP A 335 26.43 -21.17 6.05
CA ASP A 335 27.05 -20.49 4.91
C ASP A 335 26.51 -21.10 3.61
N THR A 336 26.08 -20.24 2.67
CA THR A 336 25.58 -20.66 1.37
C THR A 336 26.70 -21.24 0.48
N LYS A 337 26.32 -21.90 -0.59
CA LYS A 337 27.28 -22.35 -1.63
C LYS A 337 28.04 -21.18 -2.28
N ALA A 338 27.50 -19.98 -2.24
CA ALA A 338 28.14 -18.76 -2.71
C ALA A 338 29.13 -18.17 -1.70
N GLY A 339 29.20 -18.73 -0.48
CA GLY A 339 30.06 -18.23 0.61
C GLY A 339 29.47 -17.05 1.39
N THR A 340 28.20 -16.76 1.19
CA THR A 340 27.43 -15.79 1.96
C THR A 340 26.80 -16.44 3.19
N LYS A 341 26.26 -15.66 4.10
CA LYS A 341 25.64 -16.17 5.33
C LYS A 341 24.12 -16.11 5.25
N ILE A 342 23.47 -17.13 5.79
CA ILE A 342 22.04 -17.11 6.10
C ILE A 342 21.87 -16.79 7.59
N PHE A 343 20.90 -15.96 7.89
CA PHE A 343 20.51 -15.58 9.25
C PHE A 343 19.03 -15.91 9.48
N ALA A 344 18.72 -16.51 10.62
CA ALA A 344 17.36 -16.84 11.01
C ALA A 344 17.15 -16.72 12.53
N PRO A 345 15.92 -16.54 13.02
CA PRO A 345 14.70 -16.26 12.24
C PRO A 345 14.68 -14.81 11.73
N SER A 346 14.13 -14.58 10.54
CA SER A 346 14.01 -13.26 9.92
C SER A 346 12.68 -13.12 9.18
N GLY A 347 12.32 -11.90 8.77
CA GLY A 347 11.07 -11.63 8.06
C GLY A 347 9.91 -11.29 9.00
N ALA A 348 8.76 -11.90 8.79
CA ALA A 348 7.47 -11.58 9.42
C ALA A 348 7.16 -10.06 9.35
N PRO A 349 7.25 -9.43 8.15
CA PRO A 349 7.07 -7.99 8.00
C PRO A 349 5.68 -7.55 8.43
N VAL A 350 5.57 -6.34 9.01
CA VAL A 350 4.28 -5.72 9.32
C VAL A 350 4.02 -4.62 8.31
N TRP A 351 3.33 -4.94 7.23
CA TRP A 351 3.09 -4.02 6.13
C TRP A 351 1.64 -3.54 6.00
N THR A 352 0.76 -4.03 6.88
CA THR A 352 -0.62 -3.59 7.02
C THR A 352 -0.76 -2.54 8.12
N SER A 353 -1.80 -1.71 8.05
CA SER A 353 -2.09 -0.74 9.11
C SER A 353 -2.58 -1.45 10.37
N PRO A 354 -2.08 -1.11 11.55
CA PRO A 354 -2.54 -1.73 12.79
C PRO A 354 -3.94 -1.23 13.16
N THR A 355 -4.71 -2.11 13.81
CA THR A 355 -6.03 -1.79 14.34
C THR A 355 -5.93 -1.54 15.82
N ILE A 356 -6.48 -0.41 16.29
CA ILE A 356 -6.41 0.04 17.66
C ILE A 356 -7.79 -0.01 18.32
N ASP A 357 -7.82 -0.56 19.54
CA ASP A 357 -8.91 -0.38 20.50
C ASP A 357 -8.33 0.26 21.76
N ALA A 358 -8.45 1.58 21.84
CA ALA A 358 -7.89 2.35 22.94
C ALA A 358 -8.61 2.08 24.28
N GLU A 359 -9.90 1.75 24.26
CA GLU A 359 -10.67 1.43 25.48
C GLU A 359 -10.22 0.11 26.11
N ARG A 360 -9.90 -0.90 25.25
CA ARG A 360 -9.40 -2.20 25.69
C ARG A 360 -7.88 -2.23 25.84
N ASN A 361 -7.19 -1.12 25.58
CA ASN A 361 -5.74 -1.03 25.57
C ASN A 361 -5.11 -2.08 24.63
N LEU A 362 -5.62 -2.19 23.40
CA LEU A 362 -5.33 -3.25 22.46
C LEU A 362 -4.86 -2.67 21.12
N LEU A 363 -3.81 -3.27 20.57
CA LEU A 363 -3.35 -3.06 19.19
C LEU A 363 -3.19 -4.42 18.53
N ILE A 364 -3.74 -4.57 17.30
CA ILE A 364 -3.74 -5.83 16.55
C ILE A 364 -3.15 -5.57 15.16
N PHE A 365 -2.29 -6.48 14.69
CA PHE A 365 -1.68 -6.40 13.37
C PHE A 365 -1.46 -7.79 12.75
N GLY A 366 -1.34 -7.83 11.43
CA GLY A 366 -0.95 -9.03 10.67
C GLY A 366 0.55 -9.03 10.36
N THR A 367 1.12 -10.22 10.17
CA THR A 367 2.50 -10.40 9.72
C THR A 367 2.56 -11.15 8.41
N GLY A 368 3.61 -10.92 7.65
CA GLY A 368 3.95 -11.71 6.48
C GLY A 368 4.83 -12.91 6.80
N GLU A 369 5.39 -13.46 5.75
CA GLU A 369 6.21 -14.66 5.72
C GLU A 369 7.56 -14.50 6.45
N ASN A 370 8.22 -15.61 6.78
CA ASN A 370 9.65 -15.60 7.10
C ASN A 370 10.49 -15.42 5.82
N TYR A 371 11.65 -14.77 5.91
CA TYR A 371 12.57 -14.58 4.78
C TYR A 371 13.63 -15.68 4.67
N SER A 372 13.84 -16.44 5.73
CA SER A 372 14.88 -17.49 5.82
C SER A 372 14.41 -18.69 6.65
N SER A 373 14.95 -19.86 6.33
CA SER A 373 14.70 -21.11 7.08
C SER A 373 15.39 -21.12 8.44
N PRO A 374 14.80 -21.78 9.46
CA PRO A 374 13.47 -22.35 9.42
C PRO A 374 12.37 -21.32 9.63
N ALA A 375 11.19 -21.57 9.04
CA ALA A 375 10.00 -20.79 9.33
C ALA A 375 9.66 -20.85 10.82
N ASP A 376 9.22 -19.72 11.38
CA ASP A 376 8.84 -19.64 12.79
C ASP A 376 7.32 -19.44 12.95
N LYS A 377 6.83 -19.52 14.15
CA LYS A 377 5.38 -19.45 14.45
C LYS A 377 4.81 -18.02 14.46
N ASN A 378 5.59 -17.01 14.10
CA ASN A 378 5.18 -15.60 14.09
C ASN A 378 5.06 -15.03 12.68
N SER A 379 5.43 -15.80 11.63
CA SER A 379 5.05 -15.50 10.25
C SER A 379 3.58 -15.80 10.02
N ASP A 380 2.96 -15.10 9.08
CA ASP A 380 1.56 -15.33 8.66
C ASP A 380 0.61 -15.40 9.85
N ALA A 381 0.81 -14.49 10.77
CA ALA A 381 0.14 -14.48 12.05
C ALA A 381 -0.66 -13.19 12.29
N VAL A 382 -1.70 -13.31 13.08
CA VAL A 382 -2.36 -12.18 13.74
C VAL A 382 -1.77 -12.05 15.13
N ILE A 383 -1.28 -10.87 15.48
CA ILE A 383 -0.64 -10.59 16.76
C ILE A 383 -1.38 -9.46 17.46
N ALA A 384 -1.63 -9.62 18.76
CA ALA A 384 -2.15 -8.57 19.62
C ALA A 384 -1.15 -8.21 20.70
N VAL A 385 -1.00 -6.90 20.91
CA VAL A 385 -0.13 -6.32 21.92
C VAL A 385 -0.90 -5.28 22.75
N ARG A 386 -0.38 -4.97 23.94
CA ARG A 386 -0.89 -3.87 24.74
C ARG A 386 -0.54 -2.53 24.08
N LEU A 387 -1.51 -1.67 23.95
CA LEU A 387 -1.33 -0.36 23.31
C LEU A 387 -0.34 0.53 24.09
N ASP A 388 -0.33 0.45 25.42
CA ASP A 388 0.51 1.29 26.29
C ASP A 388 1.97 0.84 26.38
N THR A 389 2.26 -0.45 26.22
CA THR A 389 3.59 -1.04 26.50
C THR A 389 4.20 -1.83 25.34
N GLY A 390 3.43 -2.19 24.32
CA GLY A 390 3.88 -3.12 23.27
C GLY A 390 4.03 -4.57 23.73
N GLU A 391 3.66 -4.89 24.99
CA GLU A 391 3.72 -6.26 25.50
C GLU A 391 2.76 -7.17 24.73
N ARG A 392 3.27 -8.31 24.23
CA ARG A 392 2.47 -9.27 23.49
C ARG A 392 1.44 -9.93 24.38
N ILE A 393 0.17 -9.85 23.98
CA ILE A 393 -0.95 -10.51 24.64
C ILE A 393 -1.10 -11.92 24.07
N TRP A 394 -1.16 -12.03 22.74
CA TRP A 394 -1.24 -13.31 22.02
C TRP A 394 -0.70 -13.19 20.60
N SER A 395 -0.40 -14.34 20.01
CA SER A 395 -0.05 -14.52 18.60
C SER A 395 -0.77 -15.74 18.04
N ARG A 396 -1.38 -15.62 16.87
CA ARG A 396 -2.07 -16.70 16.18
C ARG A 396 -1.55 -16.83 14.77
N GLN A 397 -0.68 -17.81 14.54
CA GLN A 397 -0.28 -18.21 13.20
C GLN A 397 -1.47 -18.88 12.49
N THR A 398 -1.72 -18.48 11.26
CA THR A 398 -2.84 -18.95 10.43
C THR A 398 -2.36 -19.81 9.27
N PHE A 399 -1.11 -19.63 8.83
CA PHE A 399 -0.45 -20.47 7.84
C PHE A 399 0.96 -20.84 8.34
N PRO A 400 1.22 -22.09 8.71
CA PRO A 400 2.54 -22.53 9.18
C PRO A 400 3.47 -22.86 8.02
N ASP A 401 4.76 -22.92 8.33
CA ASP A 401 5.82 -23.34 7.42
C ASP A 401 5.91 -22.49 6.14
N ASP A 402 5.64 -21.16 6.24
CA ASP A 402 5.81 -20.19 5.17
C ASP A 402 7.10 -19.40 5.39
N ALA A 403 8.15 -19.81 4.70
CA ALA A 403 9.35 -19.02 4.51
C ALA A 403 9.59 -18.87 3.01
N TRP A 404 9.67 -17.61 2.57
CA TRP A 404 9.82 -17.25 1.17
C TRP A 404 10.55 -15.92 1.01
N ASN A 405 11.22 -15.76 -0.10
CA ASN A 405 11.70 -14.49 -0.61
C ASN A 405 11.85 -14.55 -2.14
N VAL A 406 12.14 -13.43 -2.79
CA VAL A 406 12.21 -13.35 -4.27
C VAL A 406 13.29 -14.26 -4.86
N ALA A 407 14.29 -14.71 -4.10
CA ALA A 407 15.25 -15.70 -4.58
C ALA A 407 14.58 -17.02 -5.01
N CYS A 408 13.41 -17.35 -4.44
CA CYS A 408 12.65 -18.56 -4.80
C CYS A 408 12.04 -18.48 -6.22
N MET A 409 11.98 -17.30 -6.82
CA MET A 409 11.58 -17.12 -8.21
C MET A 409 12.74 -17.36 -9.20
N MET A 410 13.94 -17.61 -8.70
CA MET A 410 15.15 -17.78 -9.50
C MET A 410 15.66 -19.22 -9.41
N VAL A 411 16.24 -19.71 -10.50
CA VAL A 411 16.80 -21.06 -10.55
C VAL A 411 18.04 -21.16 -9.66
N ASP A 412 18.03 -22.11 -8.72
CA ASP A 412 19.17 -22.45 -7.85
C ASP A 412 19.74 -21.28 -7.03
N ASN A 413 18.93 -20.27 -6.69
CA ASN A 413 19.40 -19.17 -5.87
C ASN A 413 19.56 -19.63 -4.40
N PRO A 414 20.78 -19.45 -3.81
CA PRO A 414 21.09 -19.99 -2.49
C PRO A 414 20.34 -19.31 -1.32
N ASN A 415 19.71 -18.16 -1.56
CA ASN A 415 18.96 -17.42 -0.55
C ASN A 415 17.47 -17.84 -0.47
N CYS A 416 16.98 -18.70 -1.39
CA CYS A 416 15.63 -19.26 -1.25
C CYS A 416 15.58 -20.20 -0.05
N PRO A 417 14.66 -20.00 0.91
CA PRO A 417 14.48 -20.91 2.06
C PRO A 417 14.07 -22.32 1.61
N GLU A 418 14.36 -23.32 2.43
CA GLU A 418 14.04 -24.72 2.15
C GLU A 418 12.54 -24.98 2.00
N GLU A 419 11.72 -24.22 2.73
CA GLU A 419 10.26 -24.32 2.70
C GLU A 419 9.70 -23.89 1.35
N ASP A 420 10.34 -22.92 0.67
CA ASP A 420 9.83 -22.35 -0.58
C ASP A 420 8.32 -22.11 -0.52
N GLY A 421 7.88 -21.43 0.55
CA GLY A 421 6.48 -21.25 0.92
C GLY A 421 5.68 -20.43 -0.10
N PRO A 422 4.35 -20.35 0.02
CA PRO A 422 3.50 -19.71 -0.97
C PRO A 422 3.37 -18.19 -0.81
N ASP A 423 3.99 -17.58 0.19
CA ASP A 423 3.86 -16.14 0.52
C ASP A 423 2.38 -15.76 0.83
N TYR A 424 1.80 -16.43 1.83
CA TYR A 424 0.39 -16.25 2.20
C TYR A 424 0.19 -15.36 3.44
N ASP A 425 0.69 -14.14 3.38
CA ASP A 425 0.61 -13.14 4.45
C ASP A 425 -0.79 -12.93 5.03
N GLN A 426 -0.83 -12.51 6.29
CA GLN A 426 -1.95 -11.78 6.87
C GLN A 426 -1.96 -10.34 6.31
N ALA A 427 -2.42 -10.23 5.07
CA ALA A 427 -2.26 -9.06 4.22
C ALA A 427 -3.32 -7.98 4.44
N SER A 428 -4.39 -8.29 5.15
CA SER A 428 -5.48 -7.37 5.47
C SER A 428 -5.36 -6.85 6.89
N SER A 429 -5.53 -5.55 7.09
CA SER A 429 -5.69 -4.99 8.45
C SER A 429 -6.83 -5.71 9.16
N PRO A 430 -6.61 -6.29 10.37
CA PRO A 430 -7.66 -6.96 11.11
C PRO A 430 -8.81 -6.00 11.45
N LEU A 431 -10.04 -6.49 11.42
CA LEU A 431 -11.22 -5.71 11.84
C LEU A 431 -11.61 -6.09 13.27
N LEU A 432 -12.11 -5.11 14.03
CA LEU A 432 -12.84 -5.35 15.28
C LEU A 432 -14.33 -5.17 15.00
N VAL A 433 -15.08 -6.25 15.13
CA VAL A 433 -16.51 -6.30 14.78
C VAL A 433 -17.33 -6.66 16.01
N ASP A 434 -18.30 -5.85 16.34
CA ASP A 434 -19.31 -6.15 17.34
C ASP A 434 -20.39 -7.05 16.71
N ILE A 435 -20.60 -8.22 17.29
CA ILE A 435 -21.57 -9.22 16.80
C ILE A 435 -22.87 -9.23 17.61
N GLY A 436 -23.06 -8.28 18.50
CA GLY A 436 -24.20 -8.15 19.38
C GLY A 436 -23.93 -8.69 20.79
N ASP A 437 -24.86 -8.45 21.71
CA ASP A 437 -24.79 -8.85 23.13
C ASP A 437 -23.51 -8.43 23.86
N GLY A 438 -22.79 -7.39 23.35
CA GLY A 438 -21.51 -6.92 23.87
C GLY A 438 -20.32 -7.80 23.51
N GLU A 439 -20.50 -8.73 22.60
CA GLU A 439 -19.42 -9.58 22.08
C GLU A 439 -18.72 -8.92 20.90
N THR A 440 -17.40 -8.80 20.99
CA THR A 440 -16.51 -8.30 19.92
C THR A 440 -15.61 -9.43 19.45
N ILE A 441 -15.36 -9.50 18.15
CA ILE A 441 -14.44 -10.47 17.54
C ILE A 441 -13.38 -9.74 16.70
N VAL A 442 -12.25 -10.42 16.49
CA VAL A 442 -11.25 -10.04 15.49
C VAL A 442 -11.52 -10.81 14.22
N VAL A 443 -11.68 -10.09 13.10
CA VAL A 443 -11.80 -10.71 11.78
C VAL A 443 -10.54 -10.40 10.99
N ALA A 444 -9.86 -11.43 10.50
CA ALA A 444 -8.62 -11.32 9.74
C ALA A 444 -8.74 -12.06 8.39
N GLY A 445 -8.15 -11.47 7.35
CA GLY A 445 -8.15 -12.00 5.99
C GLY A 445 -6.73 -12.26 5.50
N GLN A 446 -6.55 -13.32 4.73
CA GLN A 446 -5.25 -13.84 4.30
C GLN A 446 -5.15 -13.97 2.78
N LYS A 447 -3.94 -13.84 2.23
CA LYS A 447 -3.66 -14.00 0.78
C LYS A 447 -4.11 -15.37 0.23
N ASP A 448 -4.21 -16.39 1.04
CA ASP A 448 -4.71 -17.71 0.64
C ASP A 448 -6.24 -17.75 0.38
N GLY A 449 -6.93 -16.63 0.55
CA GLY A 449 -8.39 -16.51 0.33
C GLY A 449 -9.24 -16.93 1.51
N ARG A 450 -8.65 -17.18 2.67
CA ARG A 450 -9.37 -17.46 3.92
C ARG A 450 -9.65 -16.19 4.72
N VAL A 451 -10.76 -16.23 5.45
CA VAL A 451 -11.13 -15.25 6.47
C VAL A 451 -11.38 -15.99 7.77
N PHE A 452 -10.89 -15.43 8.85
CA PHE A 452 -10.96 -16.03 10.19
C PHE A 452 -11.65 -15.08 11.16
N ALA A 453 -12.44 -15.61 12.06
CA ALA A 453 -12.85 -14.92 13.27
C ALA A 453 -12.12 -15.50 14.48
N LEU A 454 -11.53 -14.61 15.27
CA LEU A 454 -10.77 -14.95 16.46
C LEU A 454 -11.40 -14.26 17.68
N ASP A 455 -11.30 -14.94 18.81
CA ASP A 455 -11.59 -14.35 20.11
C ASP A 455 -10.55 -13.24 20.40
N TRP A 456 -10.99 -12.01 20.64
CA TRP A 456 -10.11 -10.87 20.77
C TRP A 456 -9.22 -10.91 22.03
N GLN A 457 -9.66 -11.59 23.10
CA GLN A 457 -8.94 -11.67 24.37
C GLN A 457 -7.76 -12.63 24.29
N THR A 458 -7.95 -13.75 23.62
CA THR A 458 -6.98 -14.86 23.61
C THR A 458 -6.32 -15.09 22.26
N GLY A 459 -6.98 -14.72 21.16
CA GLY A 459 -6.54 -15.03 19.80
C GLY A 459 -6.44 -16.53 19.50
N THR A 460 -6.46 -17.36 20.53
CA THR A 460 -6.22 -18.81 20.41
C THR A 460 -7.44 -19.59 19.96
N LYS A 461 -8.64 -19.06 20.21
CA LYS A 461 -9.88 -19.68 19.81
C LYS A 461 -10.31 -19.12 18.45
N LYS A 462 -10.18 -19.93 17.42
CA LYS A 462 -10.82 -19.68 16.13
C LYS A 462 -12.31 -19.97 16.27
N LEU A 463 -13.16 -18.95 16.04
CA LEU A 463 -14.61 -19.06 16.16
C LEU A 463 -15.19 -19.68 14.90
N TRP A 464 -14.75 -19.19 13.73
CA TRP A 464 -15.06 -19.76 12.43
C TRP A 464 -13.93 -19.44 11.43
N GLU A 465 -13.98 -20.12 10.30
CA GLU A 465 -13.12 -19.90 9.14
C GLU A 465 -13.92 -20.17 7.88
N VAL A 466 -13.73 -19.32 6.85
CA VAL A 466 -14.33 -19.52 5.54
C VAL A 466 -13.28 -19.24 4.46
N LYS A 467 -13.23 -20.08 3.42
CA LYS A 467 -12.40 -19.89 2.24
C LYS A 467 -13.27 -19.35 1.09
N LEU A 468 -12.96 -18.15 0.62
CA LEU A 468 -13.75 -17.41 -0.37
C LEU A 468 -13.10 -17.37 -1.74
N GLY A 469 -11.77 -17.52 -1.81
CA GLY A 469 -10.97 -17.48 -3.02
C GLY A 469 -9.97 -18.61 -3.11
N ARG A 470 -9.30 -18.72 -4.27
CA ARG A 470 -8.19 -19.65 -4.48
C ARG A 470 -6.96 -19.26 -3.68
N GLY A 471 -6.70 -17.95 -3.63
CA GLY A 471 -5.47 -17.38 -3.13
C GLY A 471 -4.36 -17.33 -4.18
N SER A 472 -3.42 -16.44 -3.98
CA SER A 472 -2.18 -16.29 -4.74
C SER A 472 -1.19 -15.42 -3.96
N ILE A 473 0.04 -15.31 -4.42
CA ILE A 473 1.08 -14.43 -3.86
C ILE A 473 0.61 -12.95 -3.77
N GLN A 474 -0.28 -12.51 -4.65
CA GLN A 474 -0.86 -11.17 -4.65
C GLN A 474 -2.36 -11.18 -4.41
N GLY A 475 -2.95 -12.29 -3.93
CA GLY A 475 -4.36 -12.40 -3.94
C GLY A 475 -4.96 -13.28 -2.89
N GLY A 476 -6.22 -13.49 -2.98
CA GLY A 476 -7.08 -13.84 -1.90
C GLY A 476 -7.53 -12.55 -1.26
N VAL A 477 -7.51 -12.42 0.07
CA VAL A 477 -7.78 -11.15 0.77
C VAL A 477 -6.46 -10.39 0.90
N HIS A 478 -6.39 -9.18 0.29
CA HIS A 478 -5.10 -8.47 0.20
C HIS A 478 -5.04 -7.27 1.16
N PHE A 479 -5.48 -6.05 0.79
CA PHE A 479 -5.19 -4.86 1.62
C PHE A 479 -6.22 -4.54 2.70
N GLY A 480 -7.48 -4.83 2.52
CA GLY A 480 -8.42 -4.52 3.59
C GLY A 480 -9.88 -4.88 3.30
N MET A 481 -10.51 -5.51 4.28
CA MET A 481 -11.94 -5.76 4.36
C MET A 481 -12.67 -4.55 4.94
N ALA A 482 -14.02 -4.59 4.91
CA ALA A 482 -14.87 -3.63 5.61
C ALA A 482 -16.02 -4.35 6.32
N ALA A 483 -16.63 -3.70 7.32
CA ALA A 483 -17.79 -4.28 7.99
C ALA A 483 -18.85 -3.21 8.32
N ASP A 484 -20.11 -3.57 8.11
CA ASP A 484 -21.27 -2.80 8.54
C ASP A 484 -22.13 -3.68 9.47
N GLY A 485 -22.24 -3.28 10.73
CA GLY A 485 -22.87 -4.10 11.77
C GLY A 485 -22.23 -5.50 11.83
N ALA A 486 -23.05 -6.53 11.74
CA ALA A 486 -22.62 -7.93 11.75
C ALA A 486 -22.32 -8.51 10.36
N THR A 487 -22.15 -7.68 9.33
CA THR A 487 -21.76 -8.11 7.98
C THR A 487 -20.33 -7.69 7.67
N VAL A 488 -19.49 -8.64 7.33
CA VAL A 488 -18.12 -8.39 6.84
C VAL A 488 -18.09 -8.52 5.33
N PHE A 489 -17.60 -7.50 4.65
CA PHE A 489 -17.38 -7.49 3.21
C PHE A 489 -15.93 -7.81 2.91
N VAL A 490 -15.71 -8.77 2.03
CA VAL A 490 -14.41 -9.37 1.75
C VAL A 490 -14.06 -9.19 0.28
N PRO A 491 -13.02 -8.40 -0.04
CA PRO A 491 -12.49 -8.32 -1.39
C PRO A 491 -11.66 -9.56 -1.70
N ILE A 492 -11.82 -10.12 -2.89
CA ILE A 492 -11.05 -11.25 -3.39
C ILE A 492 -10.33 -10.85 -4.67
N ASN A 493 -9.03 -10.97 -4.65
CA ASN A 493 -8.19 -10.68 -5.80
C ASN A 493 -8.13 -11.90 -6.74
N ASP A 494 -7.57 -13.02 -6.29
CA ASP A 494 -7.41 -14.26 -7.05
C ASP A 494 -6.83 -14.06 -8.47
N MET A 495 -6.01 -13.01 -8.65
CA MET A 495 -5.34 -12.75 -9.91
C MET A 495 -4.39 -13.90 -10.26
N ASN A 496 -3.85 -13.88 -11.47
CA ASN A 496 -2.83 -14.81 -11.89
C ASN A 496 -1.65 -14.83 -10.93
N ASP A 497 -1.24 -16.01 -10.58
CA ASP A 497 -0.01 -16.26 -9.88
C ASP A 497 1.05 -16.73 -10.89
N THR A 498 1.99 -15.84 -11.22
CA THR A 498 3.07 -16.15 -12.15
C THR A 498 4.02 -17.21 -11.60
N ARG A 499 4.08 -17.38 -10.28
CA ARG A 499 4.91 -18.38 -9.62
C ARG A 499 4.45 -19.81 -9.93
N ASN A 500 3.15 -20.03 -9.92
CA ASN A 500 2.56 -21.33 -10.20
C ASN A 500 2.32 -21.60 -11.69
N GLY A 501 2.61 -20.63 -12.55
CA GLY A 501 2.33 -20.72 -13.98
C GLY A 501 0.84 -20.83 -14.32
N GLU A 502 -0.03 -20.58 -13.35
CA GLU A 502 -1.48 -20.69 -13.49
C GLU A 502 -2.08 -19.34 -13.86
N TRP A 503 -2.65 -19.26 -15.02
CA TRP A 503 -3.52 -18.16 -15.41
C TRP A 503 -4.83 -18.23 -14.62
N LEU A 504 -5.57 -17.11 -14.57
CA LEU A 504 -6.85 -16.99 -13.91
C LEU A 504 -7.78 -18.12 -14.37
N ASP A 505 -7.78 -19.23 -13.64
CA ASP A 505 -8.65 -20.36 -13.97
C ASP A 505 -10.07 -20.06 -13.48
N PRO A 506 -11.03 -19.87 -14.39
CA PRO A 506 -12.41 -19.55 -14.01
C PRO A 506 -13.09 -20.66 -13.20
N LYS A 507 -12.48 -21.84 -13.09
CA LYS A 507 -13.01 -22.92 -12.25
C LYS A 507 -12.63 -22.76 -10.77
N THR A 508 -11.52 -22.11 -10.49
CA THR A 508 -10.96 -21.98 -9.13
C THR A 508 -10.87 -20.55 -8.64
N ALA A 509 -10.57 -19.59 -9.52
CA ALA A 509 -10.50 -18.17 -9.17
C ALA A 509 -11.90 -17.60 -8.88
N ARG A 510 -12.00 -16.75 -7.86
CA ARG A 510 -13.24 -16.13 -7.38
C ARG A 510 -13.07 -14.61 -7.18
N PRO A 511 -12.52 -13.87 -8.19
CA PRO A 511 -12.31 -12.43 -8.04
C PRO A 511 -13.63 -11.70 -7.84
N GLY A 512 -13.65 -10.73 -6.93
CA GLY A 512 -14.82 -9.91 -6.67
C GLY A 512 -15.00 -9.58 -5.20
N VAL A 513 -16.26 -9.46 -4.76
CA VAL A 513 -16.60 -9.12 -3.38
C VAL A 513 -17.60 -10.15 -2.83
N SER A 514 -17.39 -10.56 -1.58
CA SER A 514 -18.32 -11.42 -0.85
C SER A 514 -18.75 -10.76 0.44
N ALA A 515 -19.95 -11.08 0.93
CA ALA A 515 -20.41 -10.74 2.27
C ALA A 515 -20.52 -11.98 3.15
N VAL A 516 -20.06 -11.83 4.38
CA VAL A 516 -20.02 -12.91 5.38
C VAL A 516 -20.69 -12.43 6.66
N ASN A 517 -21.50 -13.27 7.28
CA ASN A 517 -22.03 -13.00 8.60
C ASN A 517 -20.91 -13.10 9.65
N ALA A 518 -20.64 -12.01 10.36
CA ALA A 518 -19.54 -11.91 11.30
C ALA A 518 -19.64 -12.89 12.48
N ALA A 519 -20.87 -13.21 12.92
CA ALA A 519 -21.06 -14.11 14.06
C ALA A 519 -20.87 -15.59 13.68
N THR A 520 -21.18 -15.98 12.44
CA THR A 520 -21.26 -17.39 12.04
C THR A 520 -20.25 -17.83 10.98
N GLY A 521 -19.70 -16.88 10.20
CA GLY A 521 -18.89 -17.18 9.03
C GLY A 521 -19.71 -17.62 7.80
N GLU A 522 -21.04 -17.53 7.86
CA GLU A 522 -21.90 -17.88 6.72
C GLU A 522 -21.75 -16.86 5.59
N VAL A 523 -21.57 -17.36 4.36
CA VAL A 523 -21.52 -16.52 3.17
C VAL A 523 -22.94 -16.08 2.82
N LEU A 524 -23.21 -14.78 2.93
CA LEU A 524 -24.53 -14.20 2.66
C LEU A 524 -24.74 -14.02 1.15
N TRP A 525 -23.71 -13.55 0.45
CA TRP A 525 -23.67 -13.44 -1.00
C TRP A 525 -22.22 -13.38 -1.50
N SER A 526 -22.02 -13.65 -2.78
CA SER A 526 -20.75 -13.49 -3.48
C SER A 526 -21.00 -12.94 -4.88
N HIS A 527 -20.38 -11.82 -5.20
CA HIS A 527 -20.37 -11.25 -6.54
C HIS A 527 -19.06 -11.62 -7.22
N LEU A 528 -19.11 -12.55 -8.16
CA LEU A 528 -17.96 -12.90 -8.98
C LEU A 528 -17.83 -11.90 -10.13
N GLN A 529 -16.73 -11.16 -10.14
CA GLN A 529 -16.46 -10.18 -11.18
C GLN A 529 -16.09 -10.87 -12.48
N LYS A 530 -16.81 -10.52 -13.55
CA LYS A 530 -16.46 -10.98 -14.90
C LYS A 530 -15.21 -10.25 -15.37
N ASN A 531 -14.35 -10.97 -16.08
CA ASN A 531 -13.22 -10.36 -16.76
C ASN A 531 -13.74 -9.49 -17.92
N VAL A 532 -13.48 -8.18 -17.85
CA VAL A 532 -13.85 -7.17 -18.86
C VAL A 532 -12.62 -6.60 -19.57
N CYS A 533 -11.43 -7.15 -19.29
CA CYS A 533 -10.17 -6.61 -19.79
C CYS A 533 -10.02 -6.70 -21.31
N GLY A 534 -10.60 -7.73 -21.95
CA GLY A 534 -10.48 -7.95 -23.39
C GLY A 534 -9.04 -8.33 -23.81
N GLU A 535 -8.88 -8.52 -25.14
CA GLU A 535 -7.58 -8.81 -25.75
C GLU A 535 -6.81 -7.51 -25.95
N GLY A 536 -5.96 -7.01 -25.30
CA GLY A 536 -5.18 -5.77 -25.58
C GLY A 536 -5.08 -4.81 -24.40
N ARG A 537 -5.49 -5.24 -23.21
CA ARG A 537 -5.16 -4.55 -21.96
C ARG A 537 -4.25 -5.45 -21.12
N PRO A 538 -2.93 -5.41 -21.37
CA PRO A 538 -1.98 -6.12 -20.53
C PRO A 538 -2.10 -5.58 -19.09
N PHE A 539 -1.85 -6.43 -18.10
CA PHE A 539 -1.90 -6.07 -16.67
C PHE A 539 -3.30 -5.69 -16.14
N CYS A 540 -4.36 -5.89 -16.93
CA CYS A 540 -5.74 -5.77 -16.49
C CYS A 540 -6.22 -7.09 -15.87
N ASP A 541 -6.89 -7.01 -14.72
CA ASP A 541 -7.40 -8.18 -13.98
C ASP A 541 -8.72 -7.80 -13.27
N PRO A 542 -9.72 -8.69 -13.21
CA PRO A 542 -10.99 -8.37 -12.56
C PRO A 542 -10.93 -8.34 -11.04
N GLY A 543 -9.80 -8.75 -10.43
CA GLY A 543 -9.65 -8.90 -8.99
C GLY A 543 -9.82 -7.63 -8.18
N VAL A 544 -10.07 -7.78 -6.88
CA VAL A 544 -10.12 -6.69 -5.90
C VAL A 544 -8.96 -6.84 -4.94
N SER A 545 -7.86 -6.15 -5.23
CA SER A 545 -6.67 -6.09 -4.39
C SER A 545 -6.75 -4.94 -3.38
N ALA A 546 -7.27 -3.78 -3.81
CA ALA A 546 -7.42 -2.61 -2.95
C ALA A 546 -8.29 -2.86 -1.73
N ALA A 547 -8.05 -2.11 -0.67
CA ALA A 547 -8.96 -2.07 0.46
C ALA A 547 -10.33 -1.54 0.02
N ILE A 548 -11.39 -2.05 0.62
CA ILE A 548 -12.77 -1.61 0.37
C ILE A 548 -13.30 -0.75 1.52
N THR A 549 -14.36 -0.02 1.27
CA THR A 549 -15.00 0.83 2.27
C THR A 549 -16.50 0.59 2.27
N ALA A 550 -17.09 0.39 3.46
CA ALA A 550 -18.53 0.25 3.64
C ALA A 550 -19.18 1.56 4.06
N THR A 551 -20.43 1.75 3.65
CA THR A 551 -21.31 2.79 4.14
C THR A 551 -22.72 2.23 4.24
N ASP A 552 -23.67 3.00 4.79
CA ASP A 552 -25.06 2.55 4.94
C ASP A 552 -25.64 2.03 3.63
N GLY A 553 -25.85 0.73 3.55
CA GLY A 553 -26.47 0.05 2.40
C GLY A 553 -25.56 -0.11 1.18
N ALA A 554 -24.26 0.19 1.25
CA ALA A 554 -23.36 0.06 0.10
C ALA A 554 -21.92 -0.32 0.49
N VAL A 555 -21.20 -0.93 -0.47
CA VAL A 555 -19.78 -1.24 -0.38
C VAL A 555 -19.08 -0.75 -1.63
N ILE A 556 -17.98 0.00 -1.46
CA ILE A 556 -17.22 0.60 -2.55
C ILE A 556 -15.89 -0.16 -2.70
N ALA A 557 -15.60 -0.62 -3.92
CA ALA A 557 -14.40 -1.36 -4.25
C ALA A 557 -13.73 -0.83 -5.53
N GLY A 558 -12.43 -0.63 -5.47
CA GLY A 558 -11.57 -0.41 -6.63
C GLY A 558 -11.03 -1.73 -7.15
N HIS A 559 -11.10 -1.96 -8.45
CA HIS A 559 -10.68 -3.21 -9.08
C HIS A 559 -9.38 -3.05 -9.86
N LEU A 560 -8.68 -4.15 -10.10
CA LEU A 560 -7.47 -4.15 -10.93
C LEU A 560 -7.75 -3.90 -12.41
N ASP A 561 -9.01 -4.01 -12.86
CA ASP A 561 -9.43 -3.61 -14.20
C ASP A 561 -9.64 -2.09 -14.37
N GLY A 562 -9.30 -1.30 -13.34
CA GLY A 562 -9.42 0.15 -13.35
C GLY A 562 -10.86 0.66 -13.18
N ILE A 563 -11.81 -0.19 -12.82
CA ILE A 563 -13.20 0.21 -12.63
C ILE A 563 -13.51 0.23 -11.12
N VAL A 564 -14.01 1.37 -10.65
CA VAL A 564 -14.62 1.46 -9.32
C VAL A 564 -16.05 0.97 -9.41
N ARG A 565 -16.43 0.09 -8.48
CA ARG A 565 -17.78 -0.44 -8.38
C ARG A 565 -18.34 -0.22 -6.99
N ILE A 566 -19.62 0.12 -6.93
CA ILE A 566 -20.36 0.20 -5.68
C ILE A 566 -21.43 -0.89 -5.70
N TYR A 567 -21.40 -1.70 -4.67
CA TYR A 567 -22.31 -2.82 -4.49
C TYR A 567 -23.38 -2.48 -3.47
N ASP A 568 -24.60 -2.93 -3.69
CA ASP A 568 -25.62 -2.98 -2.66
C ASP A 568 -25.19 -3.95 -1.55
N SER A 569 -25.13 -3.51 -0.32
CA SER A 569 -24.59 -4.29 0.79
C SER A 569 -25.43 -5.53 1.14
N ALA A 570 -26.72 -5.53 0.82
CA ALA A 570 -27.63 -6.64 1.11
C ALA A 570 -27.64 -7.72 0.02
N SER A 571 -27.45 -7.35 -1.25
CA SER A 571 -27.60 -8.26 -2.38
C SER A 571 -26.30 -8.55 -3.14
N GLY A 572 -25.30 -7.68 -3.04
CA GLY A 572 -24.08 -7.73 -3.85
C GLY A 572 -24.28 -7.31 -5.31
N GLU A 573 -25.42 -6.71 -5.65
CA GLU A 573 -25.65 -6.16 -6.98
C GLU A 573 -24.88 -4.86 -7.18
N ILE A 574 -24.28 -4.65 -8.37
CA ILE A 574 -23.60 -3.39 -8.70
C ILE A 574 -24.66 -2.33 -8.94
N ILE A 575 -24.61 -1.26 -8.13
CA ILE A 575 -25.56 -0.12 -8.22
C ILE A 575 -24.95 1.12 -8.87
N TRP A 576 -23.60 1.18 -8.96
CA TRP A 576 -22.87 2.24 -9.65
C TRP A 576 -21.49 1.73 -10.07
N ALA A 577 -20.97 2.26 -11.20
CA ALA A 577 -19.63 1.96 -11.66
C ALA A 577 -19.04 3.14 -12.45
N TYR A 578 -17.71 3.29 -12.37
CA TYR A 578 -16.96 4.29 -13.12
C TYR A 578 -15.63 3.72 -13.64
N ASP A 579 -15.37 3.88 -14.93
CA ASP A 579 -14.10 3.50 -15.56
C ASP A 579 -13.08 4.63 -15.40
N THR A 580 -12.08 4.41 -14.56
CA THR A 580 -11.03 5.40 -14.26
C THR A 580 -9.93 5.44 -15.32
N THR A 581 -9.88 4.46 -16.23
CA THR A 581 -8.83 4.36 -17.26
C THR A 581 -9.01 5.35 -18.39
N ALA A 582 -10.21 5.91 -18.54
CA ALA A 582 -10.45 7.01 -19.46
C ALA A 582 -9.69 8.27 -18.98
N PRO A 583 -8.83 8.86 -19.83
CA PRO A 583 -8.05 10.03 -19.42
C PRO A 583 -8.94 11.25 -19.21
N VAL A 584 -8.67 12.00 -18.14
CA VAL A 584 -9.32 13.28 -17.82
C VAL A 584 -8.28 14.34 -17.54
N THR A 585 -8.62 15.62 -17.75
CA THR A 585 -7.71 16.73 -17.47
C THR A 585 -7.75 17.06 -15.98
N GLY A 586 -6.62 16.92 -15.29
CA GLY A 586 -6.49 17.30 -13.89
C GLY A 586 -6.54 18.81 -13.66
N THR A 587 -6.84 19.24 -12.43
CA THR A 587 -6.85 20.66 -12.00
C THR A 587 -5.49 21.34 -12.20
N ASN A 588 -4.41 20.55 -12.24
CA ASN A 588 -3.05 21.01 -12.54
C ASN A 588 -2.70 21.00 -14.05
N GLY A 589 -3.65 20.67 -14.93
CA GLY A 589 -3.43 20.55 -16.37
C GLY A 589 -2.74 19.25 -16.79
N VAL A 590 -2.32 18.40 -15.85
CA VAL A 590 -1.76 17.07 -16.14
C VAL A 590 -2.90 16.11 -16.47
N THR A 591 -2.71 15.27 -17.48
CA THR A 591 -3.67 14.20 -17.77
C THR A 591 -3.69 13.20 -16.63
N ALA A 592 -4.83 13.07 -15.95
CA ALA A 592 -5.10 12.04 -14.99
C ALA A 592 -5.66 10.81 -15.74
N LYS A 593 -4.94 9.70 -15.67
CA LYS A 593 -5.35 8.41 -16.21
C LYS A 593 -5.24 7.37 -15.10
N GLY A 594 -6.34 6.73 -14.77
CA GLY A 594 -6.34 5.62 -13.83
C GLY A 594 -5.83 4.32 -14.45
N GLY A 595 -5.73 3.31 -13.62
CA GLY A 595 -5.29 1.96 -13.95
C GLY A 595 -5.74 0.99 -12.88
N GLY A 596 -5.00 -0.11 -12.66
CA GLY A 596 -5.30 -1.05 -11.59
C GLY A 596 -5.36 -0.36 -10.22
N MET A 597 -6.31 -0.75 -9.37
CA MET A 597 -6.39 -0.25 -8.00
C MET A 597 -5.93 -1.32 -7.01
N SER A 598 -4.85 -1.00 -6.27
CA SER A 598 -4.26 -1.87 -5.25
C SER A 598 -3.71 -1.01 -4.11
N GLY A 599 -3.74 -1.52 -2.91
CA GLY A 599 -3.34 -0.76 -1.71
C GLY A 599 -4.50 0.04 -1.13
N SER A 600 -4.53 1.34 -1.40
CA SER A 600 -5.53 2.26 -0.86
C SER A 600 -6.96 1.93 -1.27
N GLY A 601 -7.89 2.27 -0.40
CA GLY A 601 -9.32 2.16 -0.68
C GLY A 601 -9.99 3.52 -0.89
N PRO A 602 -11.29 3.52 -1.26
CA PRO A 602 -12.08 4.72 -1.34
C PRO A 602 -12.18 5.44 0.01
N ALA A 603 -12.06 6.77 0.01
CA ALA A 603 -12.36 7.62 1.16
C ALA A 603 -13.71 8.31 0.97
N LEU A 604 -14.52 8.36 2.03
CA LEU A 604 -15.83 9.01 2.05
C LEU A 604 -15.86 10.10 3.12
N GLY A 605 -16.47 11.22 2.82
CA GLY A 605 -16.68 12.30 3.80
C GLY A 605 -17.18 13.57 3.19
N ALA A 606 -17.97 14.34 3.96
CA ALA A 606 -18.41 15.68 3.62
C ALA A 606 -19.02 15.81 2.21
N GLY A 607 -19.83 14.83 1.79
CA GLY A 607 -20.50 14.83 0.50
C GLY A 607 -19.64 14.34 -0.68
N HIS A 608 -18.45 13.78 -0.42
CA HIS A 608 -17.51 13.38 -1.46
C HIS A 608 -17.01 11.94 -1.30
N MET A 609 -16.67 11.34 -2.43
CA MET A 609 -15.90 10.10 -2.53
C MET A 609 -14.59 10.39 -3.25
N VAL A 610 -13.47 10.01 -2.66
CA VAL A 610 -12.11 10.22 -3.20
C VAL A 610 -11.43 8.88 -3.44
N ILE A 611 -10.83 8.74 -4.63
CA ILE A 611 -10.21 7.50 -5.07
C ILE A 611 -8.88 7.81 -5.74
N ASN A 612 -7.85 7.06 -5.39
CA ASN A 612 -6.63 6.92 -6.16
C ASN A 612 -6.75 5.76 -7.14
N SER A 613 -6.28 5.92 -8.37
CA SER A 613 -6.29 4.89 -9.40
C SER A 613 -5.00 4.87 -10.20
N GLY A 614 -4.40 3.68 -10.29
CA GLY A 614 -3.12 3.39 -10.92
C GLY A 614 -2.16 2.67 -9.98
N TYR A 615 -1.60 1.53 -10.43
CA TYR A 615 -0.65 0.75 -9.63
C TYR A 615 0.39 0.05 -10.52
N GLY A 616 1.26 0.84 -11.19
CA GLY A 616 2.28 0.33 -12.11
C GLY A 616 3.39 -0.48 -11.43
N LEU A 617 3.01 -1.53 -10.67
CA LEU A 617 3.89 -2.53 -10.05
C LEU A 617 3.19 -3.89 -10.08
N TYR A 618 3.96 -4.97 -9.97
CA TYR A 618 3.46 -6.33 -9.80
C TYR A 618 2.46 -6.77 -10.89
N ASN A 619 2.72 -6.36 -12.14
CA ASN A 619 1.84 -6.64 -13.28
C ASN A 619 0.41 -6.08 -13.11
N HIS A 620 0.30 -4.89 -12.53
CA HIS A 620 -0.94 -4.12 -12.53
C HIS A 620 -0.85 -2.92 -13.47
N GLU A 621 -2.00 -2.48 -14.00
CA GLU A 621 -2.07 -1.37 -14.93
C GLU A 621 -1.65 -0.05 -14.27
N ALA A 622 -0.69 0.65 -14.88
CA ALA A 622 -0.19 1.93 -14.40
C ALA A 622 -1.24 3.04 -14.49
N GLY A 623 -1.15 4.02 -13.60
CA GLY A 623 -1.99 5.21 -13.59
C GLY A 623 -1.50 6.24 -12.56
N ASN A 624 -2.00 7.47 -12.69
CA ASN A 624 -1.59 8.61 -11.87
C ASN A 624 -2.76 9.45 -11.36
N ALA A 625 -3.97 8.87 -11.29
CA ALA A 625 -5.17 9.65 -11.07
C ALA A 625 -5.60 9.71 -9.60
N LEU A 626 -5.85 10.93 -9.12
CA LEU A 626 -6.73 11.21 -7.99
C LEU A 626 -8.06 11.71 -8.53
N LEU A 627 -9.15 11.07 -8.16
CA LEU A 627 -10.49 11.34 -8.65
C LEU A 627 -11.43 11.65 -7.48
N VAL A 628 -12.18 12.73 -7.60
CA VAL A 628 -13.14 13.16 -6.58
C VAL A 628 -14.53 13.24 -7.16
N PHE A 629 -15.44 12.51 -6.54
CA PHE A 629 -16.83 12.38 -6.94
C PHE A 629 -17.75 13.01 -5.89
N ALA A 630 -18.87 13.57 -6.34
CA ALA A 630 -19.95 14.02 -5.49
C ALA A 630 -21.30 13.74 -6.17
N PRO A 631 -22.41 13.63 -5.44
CA PRO A 631 -23.74 13.54 -6.03
C PRO A 631 -24.05 14.78 -6.90
N LYS A 632 -24.76 14.56 -8.01
CA LYS A 632 -25.31 15.68 -8.78
C LYS A 632 -26.09 16.60 -7.86
N SER A 633 -25.82 17.90 -7.88
CA SER A 633 -26.45 18.84 -6.97
C SER A 633 -27.97 18.86 -7.17
N THR A 634 -28.67 18.17 -6.30
CA THR A 634 -30.08 18.43 -6.03
C THR A 634 -30.12 19.21 -4.74
N ASN A 635 -30.44 20.51 -4.80
CA ASN A 635 -30.66 21.48 -3.71
C ASN A 635 -30.11 21.09 -2.32
N PRO A 636 -29.39 21.97 -1.64
CA PRO A 636 -28.81 21.65 -0.33
C PRO A 636 -29.90 21.13 0.61
N VAL A 637 -29.69 19.95 1.17
CA VAL A 637 -30.46 19.47 2.31
C VAL A 637 -30.23 20.50 3.40
N SER A 638 -31.29 21.25 3.71
CA SER A 638 -31.28 22.25 4.81
C SER A 638 -30.90 21.51 6.09
N ALA A 639 -29.69 21.80 6.61
CA ALA A 639 -29.31 21.38 7.95
C ALA A 639 -30.44 21.77 8.93
N ARG A 640 -31.05 20.80 9.56
CA ARG A 640 -31.93 20.96 10.70
C ARG A 640 -31.16 20.74 11.98
#